data_e7dc8f8fe40131eb6609bd8ae42444c9
#
_entry.id   e7dc8f8fe40131eb6609bd8ae42444c9
#
_cell.length_a   1.000
_cell.length_b   1.000
_cell.length_c   1.000
_cell.angle_alpha   90.00
_cell.angle_beta   90.00
_cell.angle_gamma   90.00
#
_symmetry.space_group_name_H-M   'P 1'
#
loop_
_entity.id
_entity.type
_entity.pdbx_description
1 polymer ?
#
loop_
_entity_poly.entity_id
_entity_poly.type
_entity_poly.pdbx_seq_one_letter_code
_entity_poly.pdbx_strand_id
1 'polypeptide(L)'
;MNKLFFYACSALLASGAALSVTSCADDDLDNGGTNGNGAVVRFSVNDVQEGAISRGVMTRGAITPGLGSSDLAGGKLTAHSNRNIDVCLIETTVEGVNPVKADAHTRAEIIKTSTLGDFSASGIRGTSASTILTNPEWFHAKKTKSNGELYSPIYWAFSQPFARFFAVSPNTESYSKMTINNTATSGSPSVEFEVDPDVTKEVDLMTACSGDVQYATKNVQPITSLDFRHALTGIRFAVGQNLSWNKTIDKVELRNVLLKSKYVLSKQFNGTGAAWDHTGYSMRGNAVLSGVSVSTSASPNTTIMGNAGDNYTFYMIPQQLTGLVIAYVHCTDGTTITVPLKGEWKAGTTRTYKLSQTTSSWTYTLTPTDPSRAANFDETQSQSYGITSYRQAPDGTQQAVAWKVVGYDADGDGTFSMSEKPAWLTSLSKTEGDGGTAADQGTATLTKDVDDLLAKRNKVLKDATALGSASAPYDLSLHNVQGATIARSTANSYVISAPGHYRIPLVYGNAIKNGNNNPSSYKTSNTGAYILSNFQDHAGHAIDDPWIEKTHGGANASVDGAEVVWADAADLVHLSSTPISHDASGNAFLDFEVTEHDIQSGNAVVAVTKGSGASKTVLWSWHLWFAPKDALDKIKVTNHQNKDYYFTKEALGWKPTQWSGSTYTSARTVKVKVVQTIKNGGVAQETVINITQNPGNVRKGATTLYQFGRKDAFPGVDASKLAANSHFTENAGDNMSITNNIQNPDKFYIYGSSVWTNYGYYNLWSADNTVTGGYNQGNDNPVVKTVYDPCPVGFKMPANNAFTGFTTTGLNSTSQSEMNVDGTSDWQTFQNNFGHNFWTNSSKTATINFPASGLRSYYGGSLIYVGNNGYYWSAVPFDAFNGCYLYFDSGGVSPLVINSRAYGFAVRAVSE
;
A
#
# COMPACT_ATOMS: atom_id res chain seq x y z
N MET A 1 14.35 1.82 -5.73
CA MET A 1 15.15 0.82 -4.96
C MET A 1 15.47 1.33 -3.54
N ASN A 2 14.50 1.92 -2.79
CA ASN A 2 14.77 2.47 -1.45
C ASN A 2 13.58 2.33 -0.49
N LYS A 3 12.80 1.25 -0.60
CA LYS A 3 11.71 0.95 0.35
C LYS A 3 11.84 -0.42 1.04
N LEU A 4 12.94 -1.14 0.79
CA LEU A 4 13.13 -2.48 1.37
C LEU A 4 14.01 -2.48 2.64
N PHE A 5 14.58 -1.35 3.04
CA PHE A 5 15.51 -1.29 4.18
C PHE A 5 14.83 -0.93 5.52
N PHE A 6 13.57 -0.51 5.51
CA PHE A 6 12.90 -0.04 6.73
C PHE A 6 12.15 -1.14 7.51
N TYR A 7 11.97 -2.32 6.93
CA TYR A 7 11.22 -3.41 7.58
C TYR A 7 12.06 -4.52 8.21
N ALA A 8 13.37 -4.44 8.10
CA ALA A 8 14.26 -5.46 8.67
C ALA A 8 14.66 -5.21 10.13
N CYS A 9 14.35 -4.06 10.73
CA CYS A 9 14.76 -3.71 12.11
C CYS A 9 13.68 -3.91 13.18
N SER A 10 12.46 -4.31 12.83
CA SER A 10 11.37 -4.43 13.81
C SER A 10 11.11 -5.85 14.33
N ALA A 11 11.87 -6.84 13.92
CA ALA A 11 11.60 -8.25 14.23
C ALA A 11 12.62 -8.92 15.16
N LEU A 12 13.46 -8.16 15.86
CA LEU A 12 14.52 -8.73 16.73
C LEU A 12 14.52 -8.14 18.15
N LEU A 13 13.37 -8.12 18.80
CA LEU A 13 13.28 -7.73 20.22
C LEU A 13 12.27 -8.58 20.99
N ALA A 14 12.52 -9.87 21.09
CA ALA A 14 11.93 -10.68 22.14
C ALA A 14 12.67 -12.01 22.29
N SER A 15 13.82 -12.00 22.95
CA SER A 15 14.30 -13.12 23.77
C SER A 15 15.66 -12.72 24.37
N GLY A 16 15.71 -12.45 25.63
CA GLY A 16 16.95 -12.15 26.32
C GLY A 16 16.87 -12.56 27.75
N ALA A 17 17.51 -13.60 28.10
CA ALA A 17 17.74 -14.01 29.47
C ALA A 17 18.86 -13.20 30.11
N ALA A 18 18.69 -12.89 31.37
CA ALA A 18 19.65 -12.26 32.24
C ALA A 18 20.94 -13.04 32.37
N LEU A 19 22.06 -12.33 32.28
CA LEU A 19 23.29 -12.72 32.91
C LEU A 19 23.91 -11.49 33.56
N SER A 20 23.92 -11.51 34.87
CA SER A 20 24.64 -10.58 35.71
C SER A 20 26.14 -10.81 35.58
N VAL A 21 26.89 -9.80 35.24
CA VAL A 21 28.33 -9.70 35.60
C VAL A 21 28.62 -8.33 36.12
N THR A 22 29.12 -8.35 37.30
CA THR A 22 29.64 -7.26 38.07
C THR A 22 30.94 -6.73 37.49
N SER A 23 31.12 -5.42 37.69
CA SER A 23 32.39 -4.77 37.90
C SER A 23 33.02 -3.98 36.78
N CYS A 24 33.23 -2.90 37.20
CA CYS A 24 34.37 -1.96 37.20
C CYS A 24 34.18 -0.71 36.38
N ALA A 25 34.40 0.29 37.16
CA ALA A 25 34.46 1.70 36.87
C ALA A 25 35.32 2.07 35.69
N ASP A 26 35.03 3.27 35.23
CA ASP A 26 35.83 4.09 34.35
C ASP A 26 35.72 3.76 32.85
N ASP A 27 34.65 4.29 32.29
CA ASP A 27 34.70 5.04 31.05
C ASP A 27 33.35 5.76 30.86
N ASP A 28 33.26 6.93 31.41
CA ASP A 28 32.08 7.78 31.39
C ASP A 28 31.74 8.39 30.01
N LEU A 29 32.65 8.28 29.08
CA LEU A 29 32.45 8.79 27.72
C LEU A 29 32.38 7.62 26.76
N ASP A 30 31.28 7.54 25.99
CA ASP A 30 31.25 6.78 24.75
C ASP A 30 32.20 7.40 23.72
N ASN A 31 33.32 7.80 24.16
CA ASN A 31 34.40 8.27 23.34
C ASN A 31 35.16 7.03 22.90
N GLY A 32 34.71 6.44 21.81
CA GLY A 32 35.45 5.36 21.15
C GLY A 32 36.88 5.82 20.94
N GLY A 33 37.81 5.23 21.66
CA GLY A 33 39.21 5.33 21.27
C GLY A 33 39.34 4.99 19.79
N THR A 34 40.06 5.75 19.04
CA THR A 34 40.52 5.62 17.63
C THR A 34 39.79 4.74 16.61
N ASN A 35 38.66 4.06 16.95
CA ASN A 35 37.89 3.16 16.11
C ASN A 35 36.38 3.47 15.97
N GLY A 36 35.92 4.67 16.32
CA GLY A 36 34.62 5.22 15.86
C GLY A 36 33.30 4.53 16.29
N ASN A 37 33.26 3.76 17.37
CA ASN A 37 32.07 2.98 17.79
C ASN A 37 31.20 3.57 18.89
N GLY A 38 31.30 4.86 19.24
CA GLY A 38 30.44 5.51 20.23
C GLY A 38 29.10 5.95 19.63
N ALA A 39 28.00 5.88 20.40
CA ALA A 39 26.70 6.42 20.00
C ALA A 39 26.75 7.94 19.89
N VAL A 40 26.49 8.50 18.73
CA VAL A 40 26.49 9.94 18.47
C VAL A 40 25.09 10.52 18.66
N VAL A 41 25.01 11.80 19.01
CA VAL A 41 23.74 12.55 19.00
C VAL A 41 23.35 12.81 17.54
N ARG A 42 22.17 12.35 17.17
CA ARG A 42 21.58 12.57 15.85
C ARG A 42 20.05 12.71 15.96
N PHE A 43 19.45 13.46 15.09
CA PHE A 43 18.05 13.80 15.12
C PHE A 43 17.30 13.26 13.90
N SER A 44 16.04 12.86 14.13
CA SER A 44 15.04 12.68 13.09
C SER A 44 14.21 13.96 13.02
N VAL A 45 14.20 14.63 11.87
CA VAL A 45 13.69 16.00 11.72
C VAL A 45 12.40 16.00 10.94
N ASN A 46 11.34 16.63 11.47
CA ASN A 46 10.04 16.80 10.83
C ASN A 46 9.52 18.25 10.97
N ASP A 47 8.75 18.70 9.96
CA ASP A 47 7.85 19.85 10.07
C ASP A 47 6.42 19.33 10.26
N VAL A 48 5.87 19.46 11.46
CA VAL A 48 4.54 18.91 11.77
C VAL A 48 3.39 19.72 11.18
N GLN A 49 3.65 20.95 10.71
CA GLN A 49 2.65 21.84 10.13
C GLN A 49 2.61 21.78 8.60
N GLU A 50 3.52 21.08 7.96
CA GLU A 50 3.55 20.92 6.51
C GLU A 50 2.25 20.31 5.94
N GLY A 51 1.59 19.42 6.70
CA GLY A 51 0.35 18.79 6.29
C GLY A 51 -0.94 19.55 6.62
N ALA A 52 -0.86 20.66 7.37
CA ALA A 52 -2.04 21.41 7.82
C ALA A 52 -2.78 22.09 6.67
N ILE A 53 -2.06 22.49 5.64
CA ILE A 53 -2.56 23.25 4.50
C ILE A 53 -3.37 22.41 3.52
N SER A 54 -3.07 21.12 3.39
CA SER A 54 -3.77 20.20 2.49
C SER A 54 -5.08 19.67 3.05
N ARG A 55 -5.38 19.93 4.32
CA ARG A 55 -6.61 19.47 4.98
C ARG A 55 -7.62 20.62 5.00
N GLY A 56 -8.47 20.65 3.99
CA GLY A 56 -9.63 21.56 3.98
C GLY A 56 -10.42 21.45 5.27
N VAL A 57 -11.01 22.59 5.64
CA VAL A 57 -11.83 22.79 6.87
C VAL A 57 -12.53 21.53 7.31
N MET A 58 -12.01 20.87 8.34
CA MET A 58 -12.56 19.88 8.87
C MET A 58 -12.56 19.28 10.11
N THR A 59 -13.13 18.83 10.91
CA THR A 59 -13.52 17.93 12.02
C THR A 59 -12.42 17.32 12.90
N ARG A 60 -11.16 17.68 12.76
CA ARG A 60 -10.08 17.35 13.71
C ARG A 60 -9.46 18.63 14.26
N GLY A 61 -9.14 18.66 15.54
CA GLY A 61 -8.53 19.80 16.22
C GLY A 61 -7.26 20.30 15.52
N ALA A 62 -6.94 21.58 15.69
CA ALA A 62 -5.74 22.17 15.13
C ALA A 62 -4.48 21.41 15.55
N ILE A 63 -3.50 21.33 14.65
CA ILE A 63 -2.18 20.69 14.92
C ILE A 63 -1.35 21.60 15.84
N THR A 64 -1.54 22.91 15.73
CA THR A 64 -0.85 23.90 16.55
C THR A 64 -1.47 23.95 17.96
N PRO A 65 -0.70 23.67 19.02
CA PRO A 65 -1.21 23.72 20.38
C PRO A 65 -1.83 25.07 20.74
N GLY A 66 -3.04 25.07 21.26
CA GLY A 66 -3.75 26.25 21.68
C GLY A 66 -4.49 27.02 20.60
N LEU A 67 -4.50 26.53 19.35
CA LEU A 67 -5.24 27.14 18.25
C LEU A 67 -6.68 26.58 18.21
N GLY A 68 -7.68 27.46 18.21
CA GLY A 68 -9.09 27.12 18.12
C GLY A 68 -9.72 27.57 16.79
N SER A 69 -10.94 27.11 16.51
CA SER A 69 -11.67 27.49 15.28
C SER A 69 -11.95 28.99 15.20
N SER A 70 -12.11 29.68 16.33
CA SER A 70 -12.26 31.13 16.40
C SER A 70 -11.02 31.90 15.92
N ASP A 71 -9.85 31.32 16.07
CA ASP A 71 -8.58 31.92 15.64
C ASP A 71 -8.41 31.89 14.11
N LEU A 72 -9.15 30.99 13.45
CA LEU A 72 -9.20 30.83 11.99
C LEU A 72 -10.35 31.62 11.34
N ALA A 73 -11.11 32.35 12.12
CA ALA A 73 -12.20 33.16 11.59
C ALA A 73 -11.66 34.38 10.78
N GLY A 74 -12.38 34.72 9.74
CA GLY A 74 -12.10 35.94 8.96
C GLY A 74 -12.97 37.13 9.41
N GLY A 75 -12.61 38.30 8.90
CA GLY A 75 -13.33 39.51 9.24
C GLY A 75 -13.21 40.60 8.18
N LYS A 76 -13.94 41.71 8.41
CA LYS A 76 -13.83 42.94 7.58
C LYS A 76 -13.25 44.04 8.43
N LEU A 77 -12.20 44.67 7.95
CA LEU A 77 -11.56 45.81 8.60
C LEU A 77 -11.78 47.08 7.79
N THR A 78 -12.17 48.18 8.48
CA THR A 78 -12.37 49.47 7.87
C THR A 78 -11.01 50.08 7.50
N ALA A 79 -10.90 50.54 6.27
CA ALA A 79 -9.71 51.21 5.78
C ALA A 79 -9.99 52.72 5.58
N HIS A 80 -8.90 53.49 5.57
CA HIS A 80 -8.95 54.92 5.29
C HIS A 80 -8.01 55.19 4.11
N SER A 81 -8.44 56.06 3.20
CA SER A 81 -7.64 56.52 2.07
C SER A 81 -7.48 58.01 2.06
N ASN A 82 -6.30 58.53 1.66
CA ASN A 82 -6.05 59.94 1.43
C ASN A 82 -6.78 60.52 0.21
N ARG A 83 -7.41 59.66 -0.62
CA ARG A 83 -8.19 60.05 -1.82
C ARG A 83 -9.67 59.78 -1.70
N ASN A 84 -10.19 59.52 -0.48
CA ASN A 84 -11.59 59.17 -0.20
C ASN A 84 -12.17 58.08 -1.06
N ILE A 85 -11.36 57.11 -1.45
CA ILE A 85 -11.83 55.89 -2.12
C ILE A 85 -12.45 54.93 -1.12
N ASP A 86 -13.54 54.28 -1.54
CA ASP A 86 -14.14 53.20 -0.77
C ASP A 86 -13.21 51.99 -0.73
N VAL A 87 -12.78 51.64 0.46
CA VAL A 87 -11.80 50.51 0.67
C VAL A 87 -11.99 49.89 2.05
N CYS A 88 -11.79 48.59 2.08
CA CYS A 88 -11.67 47.78 3.31
C CYS A 88 -10.65 46.66 3.11
N LEU A 89 -10.22 46.04 4.19
CA LEU A 89 -9.53 44.74 4.12
C LEU A 89 -10.48 43.64 4.54
N ILE A 90 -10.52 42.57 3.76
CA ILE A 90 -11.13 41.31 4.14
C ILE A 90 -9.99 40.39 4.60
N GLU A 91 -10.07 39.97 5.85
CA GLU A 91 -9.07 39.07 6.44
C GLU A 91 -9.54 37.62 6.45
N THR A 92 -8.59 36.72 6.22
CA THR A 92 -8.78 35.26 6.36
C THR A 92 -7.55 34.69 7.06
N THR A 93 -7.77 33.68 7.93
CA THR A 93 -6.69 33.02 8.64
C THR A 93 -6.74 31.52 8.37
N VAL A 94 -5.61 30.92 8.11
CA VAL A 94 -5.47 29.46 7.96
C VAL A 94 -4.35 28.95 8.87
N GLU A 95 -4.46 27.71 9.31
CA GLU A 95 -3.38 27.05 10.03
C GLU A 95 -2.20 26.76 9.09
N GLY A 96 -1.00 26.81 9.63
CA GLY A 96 0.24 26.66 8.88
C GLY A 96 0.75 28.01 8.35
N VAL A 97 2.06 28.13 8.27
CA VAL A 97 2.73 29.27 7.65
C VAL A 97 2.94 28.92 6.18
N ASN A 98 2.04 29.38 5.29
CA ASN A 98 1.99 28.98 3.90
C ASN A 98 2.38 30.11 2.96
N PRO A 99 3.52 30.04 2.28
CA PRO A 99 3.74 30.81 1.06
C PRO A 99 3.04 30.08 -0.10
N VAL A 100 2.50 30.80 -1.02
CA VAL A 100 2.32 30.33 -2.40
C VAL A 100 3.72 29.96 -2.91
N LYS A 101 3.86 28.90 -3.70
CA LYS A 101 5.16 28.50 -4.30
C LYS A 101 5.95 29.73 -4.74
N ALA A 102 7.05 29.99 -4.04
CA ALA A 102 8.03 30.95 -4.52
C ALA A 102 8.82 30.28 -5.63
N ASP A 103 8.99 30.98 -6.75
CA ASP A 103 10.05 30.62 -7.68
C ASP A 103 11.38 30.62 -6.93
N ALA A 104 12.33 29.79 -7.37
CA ALA A 104 13.57 29.42 -6.68
C ALA A 104 14.52 30.57 -6.29
N HIS A 105 14.06 31.82 -6.29
CA HIS A 105 14.86 33.02 -6.07
C HIS A 105 14.37 33.94 -4.94
N THR A 106 13.30 33.60 -4.21
CA THR A 106 12.81 34.45 -3.13
C THR A 106 13.38 34.01 -1.77
N ARG A 107 13.86 35.01 -0.99
CA ARG A 107 14.55 34.79 0.28
C ARG A 107 13.63 34.60 1.49
N ALA A 108 12.34 34.76 1.33
CA ALA A 108 11.34 34.52 2.36
C ALA A 108 10.58 33.23 2.06
N GLU A 109 11.22 32.10 2.29
CA GLU A 109 10.60 30.77 2.16
C GLU A 109 10.09 30.27 3.50
N ILE A 110 8.97 29.53 3.48
CA ILE A 110 8.67 28.59 4.55
C ILE A 110 9.74 27.52 4.56
N ILE A 111 10.32 27.31 5.72
CA ILE A 111 11.22 26.21 5.94
C ILE A 111 10.38 24.96 6.16
N LYS A 112 10.25 24.15 5.11
CA LYS A 112 9.69 22.79 5.20
C LYS A 112 10.76 21.80 5.61
N THR A 113 10.37 20.62 6.08
CA THR A 113 11.35 19.57 6.42
C THR A 113 12.27 19.22 5.27
N SER A 114 11.75 19.24 4.02
CA SER A 114 12.52 19.00 2.80
C SER A 114 13.42 20.17 2.41
N THR A 115 13.14 21.38 2.91
CA THR A 115 13.87 22.64 2.64
C THR A 115 14.48 23.21 3.91
N LEU A 116 14.30 22.57 5.06
CA LEU A 116 14.92 22.96 6.31
C LEU A 116 16.44 22.96 6.12
N GLY A 117 17.00 24.14 6.15
CA GLY A 117 18.45 24.33 6.12
C GLY A 117 19.10 23.85 7.43
N ASP A 118 20.35 24.19 7.58
CA ASP A 118 21.03 23.93 8.84
C ASP A 118 20.31 24.65 10.00
N PHE A 119 20.23 24.00 11.14
CA PHE A 119 19.61 24.55 12.35
C PHE A 119 20.57 24.50 13.53
N SER A 120 20.24 25.17 14.61
CA SER A 120 21.01 25.16 15.86
C SER A 120 20.37 24.21 16.86
N ALA A 121 21.12 23.27 17.40
CA ALA A 121 20.67 22.37 18.45
C ALA A 121 21.39 22.63 19.79
N SER A 122 20.65 22.55 20.86
CA SER A 122 21.19 22.58 22.25
C SER A 122 20.72 21.34 22.98
N GLY A 123 21.55 20.82 23.88
CA GLY A 123 21.23 19.63 24.63
C GLY A 123 21.50 19.77 26.12
N ILE A 124 20.63 19.20 26.92
CA ILE A 124 20.81 19.03 28.36
C ILE A 124 20.81 17.54 28.64
N ARG A 125 21.67 17.07 29.56
CA ARG A 125 21.68 15.64 29.92
C ARG A 125 21.81 15.47 31.42
N GLY A 126 21.49 14.30 31.93
CA GLY A 126 21.57 13.99 33.34
C GLY A 126 21.30 12.54 33.68
N THR A 127 21.30 12.25 35.00
CA THR A 127 21.06 10.91 35.52
C THR A 127 19.58 10.59 35.73
N SER A 128 18.69 11.58 35.60
CA SER A 128 17.25 11.44 35.79
C SER A 128 16.47 12.36 34.86
N ALA A 129 15.44 11.84 34.22
CA ALA A 129 14.51 12.61 33.38
C ALA A 129 13.75 13.69 34.17
N SER A 130 13.40 13.43 35.43
CA SER A 130 12.62 14.35 36.26
C SER A 130 13.39 15.62 36.69
N THR A 131 14.70 15.56 36.74
CA THR A 131 15.56 16.68 37.15
C THR A 131 16.42 17.24 36.04
N ILE A 132 16.29 16.73 34.84
CA ILE A 132 17.20 17.05 33.71
C ILE A 132 17.24 18.54 33.41
N LEU A 133 16.12 19.23 33.49
CA LEU A 133 16.04 20.66 33.21
C LEU A 133 16.74 21.59 34.20
N THR A 134 17.18 21.06 35.32
CA THR A 134 17.97 21.79 36.30
C THR A 134 19.48 21.65 36.09
N ASN A 135 19.87 20.79 35.14
CA ASN A 135 21.29 20.59 34.83
C ASN A 135 21.80 21.67 33.86
N PRO A 136 23.11 21.91 33.85
CA PRO A 136 23.73 22.80 32.85
C PRO A 136 23.61 22.16 31.45
N GLU A 137 23.68 23.00 30.43
CA GLU A 137 23.72 22.50 29.06
C GLU A 137 24.94 21.62 28.82
N TRP A 138 24.69 20.52 28.14
CA TRP A 138 25.71 19.63 27.61
C TRP A 138 26.43 20.26 26.43
N PHE A 139 25.63 20.83 25.52
CA PHE A 139 26.12 21.68 24.42
C PHE A 139 25.09 22.74 24.05
N HIS A 140 25.57 23.86 23.52
CA HIS A 140 24.79 25.03 23.22
C HIS A 140 24.85 25.39 21.76
N ALA A 141 23.69 25.63 21.13
CA ALA A 141 23.47 26.16 19.79
C ALA A 141 24.41 25.59 18.71
N LYS A 142 24.65 24.28 18.76
CA LYS A 142 25.51 23.60 17.79
C LYS A 142 24.83 23.52 16.42
N LYS A 143 25.57 23.94 15.40
CA LYS A 143 25.13 23.82 14.01
C LYS A 143 24.89 22.38 13.65
N THR A 144 23.72 22.12 13.13
CA THR A 144 23.20 20.79 12.79
C THR A 144 22.67 20.85 11.37
N LYS A 145 22.96 19.82 10.59
CA LYS A 145 22.48 19.69 9.21
C LYS A 145 20.98 19.41 9.18
N SER A 146 20.33 19.74 8.10
CA SER A 146 18.90 19.45 7.85
C SER A 146 18.55 17.97 7.98
N ASN A 147 19.51 17.06 7.79
CA ASN A 147 19.34 15.61 7.99
C ASN A 147 19.46 15.16 9.45
N GLY A 148 19.65 16.10 10.37
CA GLY A 148 19.76 15.84 11.81
C GLY A 148 21.15 15.47 12.33
N GLU A 149 22.19 15.52 11.50
CA GLU A 149 23.58 15.29 11.90
C GLU A 149 24.25 16.57 12.35
N LEU A 150 24.90 16.53 13.50
CA LEU A 150 25.76 17.66 13.92
C LEU A 150 27.01 17.74 13.04
N TYR A 151 27.44 18.97 12.71
CA TYR A 151 28.71 19.20 11.99
C TYR A 151 29.92 18.72 12.76
N SER A 152 29.86 18.77 14.10
CA SER A 152 30.86 18.20 15.00
C SER A 152 30.18 17.15 15.85
N PRO A 153 30.54 15.87 15.73
CA PRO A 153 29.90 14.81 16.47
C PRO A 153 29.99 15.00 17.98
N ILE A 154 28.90 14.77 18.68
CA ILE A 154 28.79 14.76 20.14
C ILE A 154 28.34 13.36 20.54
N TYR A 155 29.07 12.78 21.51
CA TYR A 155 28.81 11.39 21.91
C TYR A 155 27.99 11.33 23.20
N TRP A 156 27.12 10.33 23.28
CA TRP A 156 26.40 10.02 24.47
C TRP A 156 27.35 9.54 25.60
N ALA A 157 26.96 9.77 26.84
CA ALA A 157 27.61 9.18 28.00
C ALA A 157 26.61 8.33 28.77
N PHE A 158 26.97 7.08 28.99
CA PHE A 158 26.08 6.13 29.68
C PHE A 158 25.87 6.48 31.17
N SER A 159 26.78 7.22 31.76
CA SER A 159 26.63 7.77 33.11
C SER A 159 25.58 8.87 33.26
N GLN A 160 25.19 9.49 32.14
CA GLN A 160 24.13 10.49 32.07
C GLN A 160 23.13 10.13 30.94
N PRO A 161 22.33 9.08 31.14
CA PRO A 161 21.60 8.46 30.07
C PRO A 161 20.32 9.19 29.65
N PHE A 162 19.89 10.20 30.34
CA PHE A 162 18.73 11.01 30.00
C PHE A 162 19.17 12.32 29.37
N ALA A 163 18.50 12.68 28.26
CA ALA A 163 18.74 13.96 27.61
C ALA A 163 17.43 14.59 27.13
N ARG A 164 17.48 15.91 26.96
CA ARG A 164 16.45 16.69 26.26
C ARG A 164 17.15 17.67 25.34
N PHE A 165 16.65 17.77 24.12
CA PHE A 165 17.22 18.61 23.09
C PHE A 165 16.24 19.68 22.68
N PHE A 166 16.77 20.84 22.35
CA PHE A 166 16.05 21.97 21.81
C PHE A 166 16.69 22.39 20.49
N ALA A 167 15.87 22.64 19.50
CA ALA A 167 16.35 23.02 18.18
C ALA A 167 15.68 24.30 17.71
N VAL A 168 16.44 25.13 17.00
CA VAL A 168 16.01 26.42 16.45
C VAL A 168 16.48 26.53 15.01
N SER A 169 15.60 26.82 14.10
CA SER A 169 15.89 27.12 12.70
C SER A 169 15.38 28.50 12.34
N PRO A 170 16.12 29.25 11.52
CA PRO A 170 17.45 28.94 10.95
C PRO A 170 18.55 28.87 12.02
N ASN A 171 19.74 28.39 11.64
CA ASN A 171 20.86 28.41 12.58
C ASN A 171 21.37 29.84 12.78
N THR A 172 22.07 30.09 13.92
CA THR A 172 22.53 31.43 14.30
C THR A 172 23.59 32.03 13.36
N GLU A 173 24.27 31.21 12.57
CA GLU A 173 25.20 31.69 11.57
C GLU A 173 24.49 32.21 10.30
N SER A 174 23.33 31.65 10.01
CA SER A 174 22.52 32.02 8.84
C SER A 174 21.69 33.29 9.07
N TYR A 175 21.35 33.59 10.31
CA TYR A 175 20.54 34.76 10.66
C TYR A 175 21.11 35.45 11.90
N SER A 176 21.83 36.57 11.68
CA SER A 176 22.56 37.30 12.74
C SER A 176 21.68 38.08 13.72
N LYS A 177 20.40 38.27 13.41
CA LYS A 177 19.42 38.97 14.27
C LYS A 177 18.71 38.00 15.25
N MET A 178 19.40 36.95 15.64
CA MET A 178 18.90 35.95 16.55
C MET A 178 19.96 35.51 17.53
N THR A 179 19.59 35.37 18.81
CA THR A 179 20.46 34.83 19.85
C THR A 179 19.72 33.74 20.61
N ILE A 180 20.30 32.56 20.70
CA ILE A 180 19.77 31.46 21.52
C ILE A 180 20.39 31.60 22.88
N ASN A 181 19.55 31.76 23.92
CA ASN A 181 19.99 31.93 25.28
C ASN A 181 20.23 30.58 25.94
N ASN A 182 21.30 30.49 26.74
CA ASN A 182 21.66 29.31 27.48
C ASN A 182 20.64 29.02 28.59
N THR A 183 20.39 27.74 28.86
CA THR A 183 19.39 27.27 29.81
C THR A 183 19.87 27.16 31.22
N ALA A 184 21.14 27.51 31.52
CA ALA A 184 21.80 27.26 32.80
C ALA A 184 21.07 27.77 34.06
N THR A 185 20.19 28.74 33.89
CA THR A 185 19.47 29.35 35.03
C THR A 185 17.96 29.12 35.03
N SER A 186 17.35 28.69 33.93
CA SER A 186 15.90 28.61 33.80
C SER A 186 15.38 27.24 33.35
N GLY A 187 16.25 26.32 32.98
CA GLY A 187 15.88 24.99 32.53
C GLY A 187 15.06 24.98 31.21
N SER A 188 14.95 26.12 30.55
CA SER A 188 14.23 26.28 29.29
C SER A 188 14.98 27.28 28.42
N PRO A 189 15.50 26.88 27.27
CA PRO A 189 16.14 27.80 26.36
C PRO A 189 15.12 28.78 25.80
N SER A 190 15.59 29.95 25.43
CA SER A 190 14.80 30.97 24.77
C SER A 190 15.60 31.55 23.62
N VAL A 191 14.86 32.15 22.70
CA VAL A 191 15.45 32.82 21.55
C VAL A 191 15.08 34.30 21.64
N GLU A 192 16.09 35.18 21.69
CA GLU A 192 15.91 36.59 21.38
C GLU A 192 15.93 36.72 19.87
N PHE A 193 14.83 37.18 19.30
CA PHE A 193 14.64 37.22 17.88
C PHE A 193 14.25 38.62 17.41
N GLU A 194 14.86 39.08 16.34
CA GLU A 194 14.57 40.32 15.69
C GLU A 194 14.19 40.09 14.24
N VAL A 195 12.96 40.46 13.87
CA VAL A 195 12.45 40.46 12.50
C VAL A 195 13.19 41.55 11.69
N ASP A 196 13.66 41.24 10.50
CA ASP A 196 14.28 42.25 9.63
C ASP A 196 13.20 43.23 9.17
N PRO A 197 13.44 44.57 9.27
CA PRO A 197 12.50 45.56 8.74
C PRO A 197 12.27 45.50 7.24
N ASP A 198 13.20 44.92 6.50
CA ASP A 198 13.11 44.64 5.08
C ASP A 198 12.54 43.24 4.88
N VAL A 199 11.28 43.13 4.44
CA VAL A 199 10.56 41.88 4.30
C VAL A 199 11.26 40.87 3.38
N THR A 200 12.06 41.37 2.41
CA THR A 200 12.85 40.49 1.53
C THR A 200 13.99 39.75 2.24
N LYS A 201 14.30 40.14 3.49
CA LYS A 201 15.32 39.53 4.33
C LYS A 201 14.77 38.79 5.56
N GLU A 202 13.44 38.82 5.72
CA GLU A 202 12.80 38.10 6.82
C GLU A 202 12.98 36.59 6.67
N VAL A 203 13.07 35.91 7.80
CA VAL A 203 13.17 34.46 7.89
C VAL A 203 12.10 33.94 8.82
N ASP A 204 11.64 32.74 8.58
CA ASP A 204 10.75 32.04 9.49
C ASP A 204 11.53 31.45 10.67
N LEU A 205 11.00 31.61 11.86
CA LEU A 205 11.52 30.99 13.08
C LEU A 205 10.78 29.72 13.39
N MET A 206 11.48 28.61 13.36
CA MET A 206 10.92 27.32 13.76
C MET A 206 11.68 26.74 14.93
N THR A 207 10.95 26.07 15.82
CA THR A 207 11.54 25.46 17.02
C THR A 207 11.02 24.06 17.25
N ALA A 208 11.85 23.23 17.89
CA ALA A 208 11.49 21.88 18.30
C ALA A 208 12.08 21.53 19.67
N CYS A 209 11.40 20.63 20.39
CA CYS A 209 11.89 19.98 21.59
C CYS A 209 11.74 18.47 21.44
N SER A 210 12.77 17.71 21.79
CA SER A 210 12.71 16.24 21.68
C SER A 210 11.82 15.57 22.73
N GLY A 211 11.42 16.32 23.80
CA GLY A 211 10.96 15.66 25.01
C GLY A 211 12.11 14.88 25.67
N ASP A 212 11.78 13.98 26.60
CA ASP A 212 12.76 13.14 27.25
C ASP A 212 13.26 12.01 26.33
N VAL A 213 14.56 11.91 26.18
CA VAL A 213 15.25 10.87 25.42
C VAL A 213 16.12 10.07 26.38
N GLN A 214 16.06 8.75 26.28
CA GLN A 214 16.89 7.87 27.11
C GLN A 214 17.89 7.09 26.26
N TYR A 215 19.15 7.20 26.62
CA TYR A 215 20.22 6.35 26.12
C TYR A 215 20.23 5.04 26.90
N ALA A 216 19.33 4.11 26.54
CA ALA A 216 19.05 2.91 27.32
C ALA A 216 20.07 1.78 27.12
N THR A 217 20.73 1.74 25.98
CA THR A 217 21.67 0.67 25.61
C THR A 217 22.98 1.29 25.12
N LYS A 218 24.09 0.90 25.75
CA LYS A 218 25.41 1.43 25.40
C LYS A 218 25.76 1.15 23.94
N ASN A 219 26.27 2.14 23.23
CA ASN A 219 26.62 2.14 21.80
C ASN A 219 25.43 1.99 20.83
N VAL A 220 24.18 2.04 21.31
CA VAL A 220 22.97 2.07 20.49
C VAL A 220 22.37 3.46 20.52
N GLN A 221 22.44 4.17 19.40
CA GLN A 221 21.92 5.53 19.28
C GLN A 221 20.40 5.57 19.54
N PRO A 222 19.93 6.39 20.49
CA PRO A 222 18.50 6.59 20.70
C PRO A 222 17.87 7.30 19.51
N ILE A 223 16.63 6.95 19.21
CA ILE A 223 15.80 7.71 18.28
C ILE A 223 15.44 9.04 18.94
N THR A 224 15.90 10.14 18.36
CA THR A 224 15.65 11.49 18.88
C THR A 224 14.90 12.28 17.83
N SER A 225 13.59 12.40 17.98
CA SER A 225 12.75 13.15 17.04
C SER A 225 12.72 14.64 17.40
N LEU A 226 12.78 15.48 16.39
CA LEU A 226 12.59 16.93 16.46
C LEU A 226 11.48 17.33 15.52
N ASP A 227 10.30 17.58 16.08
CA ASP A 227 9.12 18.04 15.36
C ASP A 227 9.09 19.57 15.37
N PHE A 228 9.58 20.18 14.29
CA PHE A 228 9.63 21.63 14.16
C PHE A 228 8.25 22.25 14.00
N ARG A 229 8.04 23.38 14.66
CA ARG A 229 6.83 24.20 14.64
C ARG A 229 7.18 25.66 14.40
N HIS A 230 6.36 26.33 13.60
CA HIS A 230 6.51 27.76 13.31
C HIS A 230 6.20 28.59 14.55
N ALA A 231 7.11 29.45 14.92
CA ALA A 231 6.95 30.37 16.05
C ALA A 231 6.38 31.75 15.60
N LEU A 232 6.41 32.04 14.30
CA LEU A 232 5.92 33.28 13.71
C LEU A 232 4.53 33.12 13.09
N THR A 233 3.93 34.23 12.71
CA THR A 233 2.73 34.31 11.88
C THR A 233 3.12 34.79 10.49
N GLY A 234 2.70 34.09 9.45
CA GLY A 234 2.81 34.56 8.07
C GLY A 234 1.71 35.60 7.77
N ILE A 235 2.10 36.79 7.28
CA ILE A 235 1.13 37.84 6.88
C ILE A 235 1.26 38.08 5.38
N ARG A 236 0.13 38.07 4.71
CA ARG A 236 0.04 38.24 3.26
C ARG A 236 -1.00 39.26 2.87
N PHE A 237 -0.77 39.91 1.75
CA PHE A 237 -1.71 40.83 1.12
C PHE A 237 -2.10 40.35 -0.26
N ALA A 238 -3.33 40.53 -0.64
CA ALA A 238 -3.84 40.16 -1.95
C ALA A 238 -4.86 41.18 -2.46
N VAL A 239 -5.03 41.18 -3.77
CA VAL A 239 -6.14 41.91 -4.40
C VAL A 239 -7.44 41.22 -4.00
N GLY A 240 -8.33 41.96 -3.41
CA GLY A 240 -9.63 41.48 -2.95
C GLY A 240 -10.71 41.68 -4.01
N GLN A 241 -11.96 41.66 -3.54
CA GLN A 241 -13.14 41.83 -4.41
C GLN A 241 -13.54 43.30 -4.57
N ASN A 242 -14.19 43.58 -5.66
CA ASN A 242 -14.87 44.85 -5.91
C ASN A 242 -13.93 46.06 -6.06
N LEU A 243 -12.66 45.91 -6.36
CA LEU A 243 -11.82 47.05 -6.64
C LEU A 243 -12.13 47.63 -8.04
N SER A 244 -12.75 48.80 -8.07
CA SER A 244 -13.10 49.51 -9.31
C SER A 244 -12.04 50.54 -9.75
N TRP A 245 -11.00 50.77 -8.91
CA TRP A 245 -9.96 51.74 -9.18
C TRP A 245 -8.74 51.09 -9.82
N ASN A 246 -8.35 51.65 -10.94
CA ASN A 246 -7.19 51.17 -11.70
C ASN A 246 -5.90 51.88 -11.17
N LYS A 247 -5.28 51.23 -10.14
CA LYS A 247 -4.06 51.77 -9.49
C LYS A 247 -3.01 50.66 -9.43
N THR A 248 -1.76 51.08 -9.39
CA THR A 248 -0.64 50.12 -9.19
C THR A 248 -0.09 50.30 -7.78
N ILE A 249 -0.08 49.24 -7.02
CA ILE A 249 0.51 49.16 -5.68
C ILE A 249 2.01 49.02 -5.85
N ASP A 250 2.80 49.83 -5.18
CA ASP A 250 4.28 49.86 -5.24
C ASP A 250 4.94 49.58 -3.87
N LYS A 251 4.18 49.65 -2.78
CA LYS A 251 4.68 49.34 -1.44
C LYS A 251 3.59 48.86 -0.52
N VAL A 252 3.94 47.87 0.31
CA VAL A 252 3.13 47.42 1.45
C VAL A 252 3.98 47.49 2.70
N GLU A 253 3.39 47.95 3.82
CA GLU A 253 4.10 48.16 5.07
C GLU A 253 3.19 47.79 6.25
N LEU A 254 3.76 47.09 7.23
CA LEU A 254 3.16 46.89 8.52
C LEU A 254 3.84 47.80 9.53
N ARG A 255 3.07 48.78 10.08
CA ARG A 255 3.56 49.79 10.97
C ARG A 255 3.29 49.47 12.42
N ASN A 256 4.22 49.85 13.29
CA ASN A 256 4.15 49.64 14.72
C ASN A 256 3.99 48.19 15.14
N VAL A 257 4.60 47.28 14.40
CA VAL A 257 4.66 45.83 14.73
C VAL A 257 5.79 45.54 15.70
N LEU A 258 5.69 44.44 16.42
CA LEU A 258 6.80 43.91 17.19
C LEU A 258 7.86 43.37 16.22
N LEU A 259 9.04 43.98 16.24
CA LEU A 259 10.21 43.53 15.50
C LEU A 259 11.18 42.75 16.35
N LYS A 260 11.18 42.98 17.70
CA LYS A 260 12.00 42.22 18.64
C LYS A 260 11.12 41.62 19.71
N SER A 261 11.40 40.40 20.07
CA SER A 261 10.86 39.80 21.28
C SER A 261 11.63 38.52 21.64
N LYS A 262 11.41 38.04 22.85
CA LYS A 262 11.97 36.78 23.35
C LYS A 262 10.95 35.67 23.18
N TYR A 263 11.38 34.56 22.61
CA TYR A 263 10.58 33.35 22.47
C TYR A 263 11.08 32.27 23.44
N VAL A 264 10.24 31.84 24.34
CA VAL A 264 10.53 30.75 25.28
C VAL A 264 10.17 29.43 24.61
N LEU A 265 11.12 28.54 24.47
CA LEU A 265 10.92 27.26 23.79
C LEU A 265 10.08 26.32 24.66
N SER A 266 9.28 25.48 23.99
CA SER A 266 8.55 24.40 24.67
C SER A 266 9.50 23.44 25.38
N LYS A 267 9.10 22.98 26.55
CA LYS A 267 9.72 21.86 27.26
C LYS A 267 9.12 20.51 26.87
N GLN A 268 8.08 20.50 26.03
CA GLN A 268 7.33 19.31 25.64
C GLN A 268 7.56 19.01 24.15
N PHE A 269 7.60 17.74 23.81
CA PHE A 269 7.72 17.28 22.42
C PHE A 269 6.59 17.83 21.50
N ASN A 270 5.38 17.91 22.02
CA ASN A 270 4.22 18.40 21.28
C ASN A 270 4.17 19.93 21.10
N GLY A 271 5.17 20.67 21.58
CA GLY A 271 5.25 22.13 21.47
C GLY A 271 4.45 22.91 22.52
N THR A 272 3.71 22.24 23.40
CA THR A 272 2.90 22.93 24.44
C THR A 272 3.79 23.73 25.39
N GLY A 273 3.36 24.95 25.72
CA GLY A 273 4.07 25.84 26.65
C GLY A 273 5.13 26.71 26.00
N ALA A 274 5.34 26.61 24.69
CA ALA A 274 6.11 27.61 23.96
C ALA A 274 5.34 28.93 23.91
N ALA A 275 6.00 30.05 24.09
CA ALA A 275 5.34 31.37 24.12
C ALA A 275 6.30 32.52 23.82
N TRP A 276 5.77 33.56 23.24
CA TRP A 276 6.44 34.84 23.12
C TRP A 276 6.33 35.60 24.44
N ASP A 277 7.47 36.05 24.96
CA ASP A 277 7.56 36.94 26.10
C ASP A 277 7.95 38.33 25.59
N HIS A 278 6.96 39.20 25.58
CA HIS A 278 7.13 40.58 25.11
C HIS A 278 7.64 41.54 26.20
N THR A 279 7.95 41.02 27.39
CA THR A 279 8.51 41.82 28.49
C THR A 279 10.06 41.90 28.39
N GLY A 280 10.60 43.04 28.60
CA GLY A 280 12.05 43.24 28.61
C GLY A 280 12.64 43.36 27.19
N TYR A 281 12.94 42.28 26.54
CA TYR A 281 13.50 42.27 25.19
C TYR A 281 12.41 42.45 24.14
N SER A 282 11.95 43.67 23.94
CA SER A 282 10.96 43.95 22.89
C SER A 282 11.15 45.31 22.25
N MET A 283 10.88 45.41 20.96
CA MET A 283 10.93 46.65 20.21
C MET A 283 9.88 46.65 19.11
N ARG A 284 9.24 47.79 18.92
CA ARG A 284 8.32 47.99 17.82
C ARG A 284 8.97 48.84 16.70
N GLY A 285 8.54 48.57 15.47
CA GLY A 285 9.01 49.29 14.29
C GLY A 285 8.07 49.00 13.10
N ASN A 286 8.59 49.23 11.91
CA ASN A 286 7.86 48.98 10.66
C ASN A 286 8.57 47.89 9.87
N ALA A 287 7.78 46.95 9.35
CA ALA A 287 8.22 45.97 8.35
C ALA A 287 7.77 46.45 6.97
N VAL A 288 8.69 46.53 6.02
CA VAL A 288 8.47 47.20 4.73
C VAL A 288 8.77 46.26 3.58
N LEU A 289 7.82 46.13 2.67
CA LEU A 289 8.00 45.51 1.37
C LEU A 289 7.92 46.57 0.27
N SER A 290 9.07 46.94 -0.24
CA SER A 290 9.22 47.86 -1.38
C SER A 290 9.37 47.07 -2.68
N GLY A 291 9.20 47.77 -3.82
CA GLY A 291 9.38 47.17 -5.15
C GLY A 291 8.20 46.29 -5.57
N VAL A 292 7.04 46.48 -4.96
CA VAL A 292 5.80 45.85 -5.39
C VAL A 292 5.33 46.49 -6.69
N SER A 293 4.78 45.73 -7.62
CA SER A 293 4.16 46.24 -8.85
C SER A 293 2.93 45.40 -9.19
N VAL A 294 1.83 45.63 -8.48
CA VAL A 294 0.59 44.88 -8.63
C VAL A 294 -0.56 45.83 -8.92
N SER A 295 -1.27 45.59 -10.04
CA SER A 295 -2.49 46.35 -10.37
C SER A 295 -3.65 45.96 -9.46
N THR A 296 -4.41 46.93 -8.98
CA THR A 296 -5.67 46.68 -8.25
C THR A 296 -6.75 46.08 -9.13
N SER A 297 -6.61 46.18 -10.47
CA SER A 297 -7.49 45.53 -11.44
C SER A 297 -7.04 44.11 -11.81
N ALA A 298 -5.97 43.60 -11.19
CA ALA A 298 -5.53 42.22 -11.36
C ALA A 298 -6.63 41.22 -10.90
N SER A 299 -6.49 39.98 -11.33
CA SER A 299 -7.42 38.90 -10.95
C SER A 299 -7.54 38.81 -9.42
N PRO A 300 -8.73 38.50 -8.92
CA PRO A 300 -8.92 38.24 -7.51
C PRO A 300 -7.92 37.23 -6.93
N ASN A 301 -7.50 37.45 -5.71
CA ASN A 301 -6.44 36.73 -5.00
C ASN A 301 -5.02 36.89 -5.57
N THR A 302 -4.82 37.72 -6.58
CA THR A 302 -3.45 38.09 -6.98
C THR A 302 -2.71 38.61 -5.75
N THR A 303 -1.58 38.02 -5.42
CA THR A 303 -0.78 38.39 -4.25
C THR A 303 -0.11 39.74 -4.47
N ILE A 304 -0.11 40.58 -3.42
CA ILE A 304 0.55 41.89 -3.39
C ILE A 304 1.84 41.74 -2.59
N MET A 305 2.69 40.78 -3.00
CA MET A 305 3.84 40.34 -2.22
C MET A 305 5.15 40.44 -3.03
N GLY A 306 5.33 41.50 -3.77
CA GLY A 306 6.52 41.77 -4.61
C GLY A 306 6.12 42.11 -6.05
N ASN A 307 7.06 41.93 -6.97
CA ASN A 307 6.80 42.04 -8.41
C ASN A 307 6.04 40.82 -8.93
N ALA A 308 5.63 40.83 -10.18
CA ALA A 308 5.03 39.66 -10.80
C ALA A 308 5.98 38.46 -10.73
N GLY A 309 5.55 37.40 -10.06
CA GLY A 309 6.34 36.19 -9.78
C GLY A 309 6.99 36.14 -8.39
N ASP A 310 7.10 37.26 -7.69
CA ASP A 310 7.58 37.31 -6.33
C ASP A 310 6.49 36.85 -5.36
N ASN A 311 6.91 36.27 -4.24
CA ASN A 311 6.00 35.79 -3.22
C ASN A 311 6.57 35.92 -1.81
N TYR A 312 7.01 37.14 -1.47
CA TYR A 312 7.47 37.44 -0.13
C TYR A 312 6.36 37.30 0.91
N THR A 313 6.69 36.91 2.11
CA THR A 313 5.77 36.80 3.24
C THR A 313 6.34 37.63 4.40
N PHE A 314 5.52 38.41 5.09
CA PHE A 314 5.91 39.02 6.35
C PHE A 314 5.87 37.93 7.43
N TYR A 315 6.98 37.61 8.02
CA TYR A 315 7.09 36.70 9.17
C TYR A 315 7.10 37.50 10.46
N MET A 316 5.92 37.68 11.03
CA MET A 316 5.69 38.59 12.15
C MET A 316 5.62 37.86 13.50
N ILE A 317 6.16 38.49 14.51
CA ILE A 317 6.02 38.06 15.90
C ILE A 317 4.53 38.09 16.28
N PRO A 318 3.94 36.96 16.75
CA PRO A 318 2.58 36.90 17.25
C PRO A 318 2.32 37.98 18.31
N GLN A 319 1.21 38.71 18.17
CA GLN A 319 0.89 39.83 19.04
C GLN A 319 -0.59 40.19 19.01
N GLN A 320 -1.06 40.84 20.08
CA GLN A 320 -2.37 41.46 20.11
C GLN A 320 -2.41 42.69 19.21
N LEU A 321 -3.46 42.81 18.41
CA LEU A 321 -3.70 43.88 17.45
C LEU A 321 -4.78 44.81 18.04
N THR A 322 -4.32 45.82 18.73
CA THR A 322 -5.23 46.76 19.44
C THR A 322 -5.66 47.97 18.61
N GLY A 323 -5.44 47.91 17.28
CA GLY A 323 -5.68 49.04 16.37
C GLY A 323 -4.43 49.96 16.27
N LEU A 324 -3.37 49.71 17.02
CA LEU A 324 -2.12 50.47 16.95
C LEU A 324 -1.20 49.93 15.84
N VAL A 325 -1.38 48.64 15.44
CA VAL A 325 -0.71 48.08 14.28
C VAL A 325 -1.50 48.46 13.04
N ILE A 326 -0.82 49.04 12.06
CA ILE A 326 -1.43 49.57 10.85
C ILE A 326 -0.87 48.83 9.62
N ALA A 327 -1.75 48.29 8.79
CA ALA A 327 -1.42 47.94 7.45
C ALA A 327 -1.45 49.19 6.57
N TYR A 328 -0.37 49.46 5.84
CA TYR A 328 -0.24 50.58 4.96
C TYR A 328 0.08 50.14 3.55
N VAL A 329 -0.71 50.60 2.60
CA VAL A 329 -0.54 50.33 1.17
C VAL A 329 -0.32 51.64 0.45
N HIS A 330 0.70 51.73 -0.40
CA HIS A 330 0.98 52.87 -1.24
C HIS A 330 0.85 52.51 -2.71
N CYS A 331 0.33 53.43 -3.49
CA CYS A 331 0.18 53.31 -4.93
C CYS A 331 1.05 54.31 -5.65
N THR A 332 1.46 54.02 -6.87
CA THR A 332 2.35 54.86 -7.72
C THR A 332 1.79 56.26 -8.00
N ASP A 333 0.49 56.46 -7.90
CA ASP A 333 -0.16 57.76 -8.08
C ASP A 333 -0.22 58.60 -6.79
N GLY A 334 0.43 58.14 -5.73
CA GLY A 334 0.43 58.81 -4.42
C GLY A 334 -0.80 58.48 -3.56
N THR A 335 -1.66 57.59 -3.98
CA THR A 335 -2.76 57.13 -3.13
C THR A 335 -2.19 56.29 -1.99
N THR A 336 -2.68 56.54 -0.79
CA THR A 336 -2.32 55.76 0.40
C THR A 336 -3.57 55.17 1.07
N ILE A 337 -3.43 53.95 1.56
CA ILE A 337 -4.50 53.26 2.29
C ILE A 337 -3.92 52.81 3.63
N THR A 338 -4.63 53.12 4.71
CA THR A 338 -4.26 52.77 6.07
C THR A 338 -5.38 51.98 6.71
N VAL A 339 -5.03 50.88 7.37
CA VAL A 339 -6.00 50.02 8.02
C VAL A 339 -5.49 49.67 9.41
N PRO A 340 -6.14 50.12 10.49
CA PRO A 340 -5.88 49.67 11.85
C PRO A 340 -6.27 48.22 11.97
N LEU A 341 -5.29 47.35 12.27
CA LEU A 341 -5.52 45.92 12.42
C LEU A 341 -6.02 45.59 13.82
N LYS A 342 -6.94 44.61 13.91
CA LYS A 342 -7.60 44.17 15.16
C LYS A 342 -7.49 42.67 15.31
N GLY A 343 -7.72 42.18 16.54
CA GLY A 343 -7.63 40.76 16.88
C GLY A 343 -6.23 40.36 17.34
N GLU A 344 -5.78 39.21 16.96
CA GLU A 344 -4.49 38.67 17.40
C GLU A 344 -3.83 37.92 16.27
N TRP A 345 -2.54 38.04 16.12
CA TRP A 345 -1.73 37.12 15.31
C TRP A 345 -1.22 35.96 16.17
N LYS A 346 -1.44 34.75 15.69
CA LYS A 346 -1.10 33.50 16.37
C LYS A 346 0.05 32.79 15.66
N ALA A 347 0.97 32.24 16.42
CA ALA A 347 2.05 31.42 15.90
C ALA A 347 1.53 30.25 15.03
N GLY A 348 2.24 29.90 13.99
CA GLY A 348 1.87 28.79 13.11
C GLY A 348 0.61 29.03 12.29
N THR A 349 0.23 30.28 12.03
CA THR A 349 -0.90 30.63 11.15
C THR A 349 -0.45 31.53 10.00
N THR A 350 -1.20 31.52 8.92
CA THR A 350 -1.11 32.53 7.85
C THR A 350 -2.38 33.38 7.83
N ARG A 351 -2.21 34.68 7.95
CA ARG A 351 -3.28 35.65 7.79
C ARG A 351 -3.14 36.42 6.49
N THR A 352 -4.18 36.35 5.66
CA THR A 352 -4.24 37.07 4.39
C THR A 352 -5.20 38.26 4.51
N TYR A 353 -4.72 39.43 4.12
CA TYR A 353 -5.51 40.67 4.04
C TYR A 353 -5.79 40.98 2.58
N LYS A 354 -7.07 40.90 2.19
CA LYS A 354 -7.51 41.17 0.82
C LYS A 354 -8.05 42.60 0.73
N LEU A 355 -7.41 43.41 -0.10
CA LEU A 355 -7.82 44.78 -0.35
C LEU A 355 -9.09 44.80 -1.19
N SER A 356 -10.19 45.30 -0.63
CA SER A 356 -11.55 45.21 -1.20
C SER A 356 -12.32 46.54 -1.07
N GLN A 357 -13.46 46.71 -1.76
CA GLN A 357 -14.39 47.82 -1.55
C GLN A 357 -15.48 47.45 -0.55
N THR A 358 -16.04 48.47 0.15
CA THR A 358 -17.05 48.28 1.21
C THR A 358 -18.47 48.17 0.69
N THR A 359 -18.77 48.66 -0.50
CA THR A 359 -20.12 48.89 -1.03
C THR A 359 -20.81 47.68 -1.63
N SER A 360 -20.26 46.47 -1.54
CA SER A 360 -20.99 45.29 -1.94
C SER A 360 -21.93 44.83 -0.81
N SER A 361 -23.18 45.12 -0.90
CA SER A 361 -24.23 44.62 0.01
C SER A 361 -24.70 43.21 -0.30
N TRP A 362 -24.23 42.62 -1.40
CA TRP A 362 -24.53 41.27 -1.83
C TRP A 362 -23.64 40.23 -1.17
N THR A 363 -24.24 39.16 -0.64
CA THR A 363 -23.49 37.97 -0.26
C THR A 363 -23.44 37.03 -1.45
N TYR A 364 -22.26 36.63 -1.85
CA TYR A 364 -22.05 35.73 -2.99
C TYR A 364 -21.87 34.30 -2.49
N THR A 365 -22.53 33.36 -3.14
CA THR A 365 -22.45 31.93 -2.86
C THR A 365 -21.98 31.20 -4.13
N LEU A 366 -20.91 30.43 -4.01
CA LEU A 366 -20.45 29.51 -5.01
C LEU A 366 -20.09 28.20 -4.31
N THR A 367 -20.92 27.18 -4.47
CA THR A 367 -20.78 25.93 -3.77
C THR A 367 -20.63 24.79 -4.78
N PRO A 368 -19.56 24.00 -4.68
CA PRO A 368 -19.38 22.81 -5.51
C PRO A 368 -20.10 21.62 -4.86
N THR A 369 -20.48 20.67 -5.68
CA THR A 369 -20.85 19.32 -5.26
C THR A 369 -20.00 18.38 -6.09
N ASP A 370 -19.11 17.67 -5.44
CA ASP A 370 -18.29 16.67 -6.08
C ASP A 370 -19.13 15.46 -6.52
N PRO A 371 -18.69 14.67 -7.48
CA PRO A 371 -19.30 13.38 -7.77
C PRO A 371 -19.44 12.53 -6.50
N SER A 372 -20.61 11.90 -6.33
CA SER A 372 -20.95 11.13 -5.12
C SER A 372 -20.01 9.94 -4.85
N ARG A 373 -19.31 9.49 -5.88
CA ARG A 373 -18.20 8.54 -5.81
C ARG A 373 -17.17 8.82 -6.89
N ALA A 374 -15.96 8.35 -6.68
CA ALA A 374 -14.95 8.30 -7.72
C ALA A 374 -15.38 7.34 -8.84
N ALA A 375 -14.99 7.65 -10.08
CA ALA A 375 -15.12 6.71 -11.19
C ALA A 375 -14.10 5.59 -11.05
N ASN A 376 -14.42 4.41 -11.55
CA ASN A 376 -13.46 3.32 -11.62
C ASN A 376 -12.55 3.46 -12.85
N PHE A 377 -11.42 2.76 -12.85
CA PHE A 377 -10.43 2.80 -13.94
C PHE A 377 -10.97 2.42 -15.33
N ASP A 378 -12.02 1.64 -15.39
CA ASP A 378 -12.68 1.15 -16.60
C ASP A 378 -13.96 1.91 -16.95
N GLU A 379 -14.32 2.94 -16.20
CA GLU A 379 -15.47 3.80 -16.49
C GLU A 379 -15.08 4.98 -17.39
N THR A 380 -16.03 5.38 -18.23
CA THR A 380 -15.87 6.50 -19.16
C THR A 380 -16.55 7.78 -18.68
N GLN A 381 -17.28 7.71 -17.57
CA GLN A 381 -17.99 8.86 -17.03
C GLN A 381 -17.94 8.84 -15.50
N SER A 382 -17.85 10.02 -14.90
CA SER A 382 -18.05 10.21 -13.45
C SER A 382 -19.56 10.21 -13.11
N GLN A 383 -19.85 10.14 -11.82
CA GLN A 383 -21.12 10.62 -11.29
C GLN A 383 -21.25 12.13 -11.50
N SER A 384 -22.45 12.65 -11.35
CA SER A 384 -22.69 14.07 -11.53
C SER A 384 -21.95 14.90 -10.50
N TYR A 385 -21.29 15.96 -10.96
CA TYR A 385 -20.89 17.09 -10.11
C TYR A 385 -21.90 18.21 -10.25
N GLY A 386 -21.91 19.16 -9.32
CA GLY A 386 -22.83 20.28 -9.34
C GLY A 386 -22.18 21.60 -8.95
N ILE A 387 -22.65 22.71 -9.50
CA ILE A 387 -22.24 24.06 -9.11
C ILE A 387 -23.49 24.88 -8.79
N THR A 388 -23.59 25.29 -7.52
CA THR A 388 -24.58 26.27 -7.08
C THR A 388 -23.93 27.66 -7.04
N SER A 389 -24.45 28.61 -7.78
CA SER A 389 -23.82 29.92 -7.94
C SER A 389 -24.88 31.04 -7.96
N TYR A 390 -24.95 31.80 -6.89
CA TYR A 390 -25.89 32.92 -6.77
C TYR A 390 -25.36 34.01 -5.84
N ARG A 391 -26.03 35.13 -5.80
CA ARG A 391 -25.83 36.18 -4.81
C ARG A 391 -27.14 36.50 -4.08
N GLN A 392 -27.04 36.90 -2.85
CA GLN A 392 -28.18 37.26 -2.02
C GLN A 392 -28.04 38.67 -1.48
N ALA A 393 -29.04 39.46 -1.67
CA ALA A 393 -29.14 40.79 -1.09
C ALA A 393 -29.51 40.74 0.41
N PRO A 394 -29.31 41.82 1.17
CA PRO A 394 -29.66 41.88 2.59
C PRO A 394 -31.15 41.64 2.88
N ASP A 395 -32.04 41.90 1.93
CA ASP A 395 -33.50 41.64 2.00
C ASP A 395 -33.84 40.16 1.71
N GLY A 396 -32.86 39.31 1.44
CA GLY A 396 -33.05 37.89 1.12
C GLY A 396 -33.28 37.61 -0.36
N THR A 397 -33.36 38.60 -1.23
CA THR A 397 -33.52 38.42 -2.68
C THR A 397 -32.32 37.72 -3.26
N GLN A 398 -32.53 36.59 -3.96
CA GLN A 398 -31.48 35.80 -4.59
C GLN A 398 -31.45 36.04 -6.11
N GLN A 399 -30.22 36.11 -6.66
CA GLN A 399 -30.01 36.26 -8.09
C GLN A 399 -28.92 35.31 -8.54
N ALA A 400 -29.17 34.66 -9.68
CA ALA A 400 -28.18 33.80 -10.32
C ALA A 400 -26.91 34.57 -10.65
N VAL A 401 -25.76 33.95 -10.51
CA VAL A 401 -24.44 34.44 -10.92
C VAL A 401 -23.79 33.41 -11.82
N ALA A 402 -23.56 33.77 -13.07
CA ALA A 402 -22.92 32.88 -14.02
C ALA A 402 -21.51 32.50 -13.54
N TRP A 403 -21.11 31.27 -13.85
CA TRP A 403 -19.83 30.71 -13.45
C TRP A 403 -19.09 30.06 -14.63
N LYS A 404 -17.80 29.88 -14.51
CA LYS A 404 -16.99 29.14 -15.50
C LYS A 404 -15.77 28.44 -14.87
N VAL A 405 -15.31 27.40 -15.52
CA VAL A 405 -14.02 26.75 -15.25
C VAL A 405 -12.89 27.65 -15.73
N VAL A 406 -11.84 27.80 -14.93
CA VAL A 406 -10.70 28.67 -15.21
C VAL A 406 -9.35 27.96 -15.13
N GLY A 407 -9.31 26.72 -14.67
CA GLY A 407 -8.06 25.94 -14.60
C GLY A 407 -8.25 24.58 -13.95
N TYR A 408 -7.24 23.79 -14.10
CA TYR A 408 -7.07 22.46 -13.55
C TYR A 408 -5.81 22.42 -12.71
N ASP A 409 -5.80 21.62 -11.65
CA ASP A 409 -4.64 21.27 -10.85
C ASP A 409 -4.63 19.72 -10.81
N ALA A 410 -3.74 19.12 -11.58
CA ALA A 410 -3.65 17.68 -11.72
C ALA A 410 -2.50 17.07 -10.91
N ASP A 411 -1.50 17.85 -10.55
CA ASP A 411 -0.36 17.40 -9.73
C ASP A 411 -0.52 17.72 -8.23
N GLY A 412 -1.56 18.48 -7.89
CA GLY A 412 -1.92 18.80 -6.51
C GLY A 412 -1.08 19.92 -5.88
N ASP A 413 -0.38 20.70 -6.69
CA ASP A 413 0.52 21.74 -6.21
C ASP A 413 -0.20 23.04 -5.80
N GLY A 414 -1.51 23.13 -6.08
CA GLY A 414 -2.35 24.29 -5.78
C GLY A 414 -2.30 25.39 -6.83
N THR A 415 -1.53 25.22 -7.89
CA THR A 415 -1.53 26.08 -9.08
C THR A 415 -2.59 25.58 -10.05
N PHE A 416 -3.33 26.49 -10.69
CA PHE A 416 -4.40 26.09 -11.60
C PHE A 416 -4.14 26.67 -12.98
N SER A 417 -4.08 25.82 -13.98
CA SER A 417 -3.90 26.21 -15.38
C SER A 417 -4.81 25.43 -16.32
N MET A 418 -5.29 26.06 -17.39
CA MET A 418 -6.04 25.35 -18.44
C MET A 418 -5.18 24.31 -19.16
N SER A 419 -3.87 24.47 -19.16
CA SER A 419 -2.90 23.50 -19.72
C SER A 419 -2.67 22.27 -18.84
N GLU A 420 -3.06 22.30 -17.57
CA GLU A 420 -2.91 21.19 -16.63
C GLU A 420 -4.08 20.20 -16.65
N LYS A 421 -4.99 20.34 -17.59
CA LYS A 421 -6.03 19.34 -17.79
C LYS A 421 -5.37 17.99 -18.11
N PRO A 422 -5.53 16.96 -17.27
CA PRO A 422 -4.87 15.69 -17.50
C PRO A 422 -5.50 14.96 -18.69
N ALA A 423 -4.70 14.17 -19.41
CA ALA A 423 -5.16 13.45 -20.59
C ALA A 423 -6.30 12.46 -20.30
N TRP A 424 -6.36 11.93 -19.08
CA TRP A 424 -7.40 10.99 -18.69
C TRP A 424 -8.79 11.65 -18.45
N LEU A 425 -8.84 12.95 -18.21
CA LEU A 425 -10.09 13.75 -18.22
C LEU A 425 -10.34 14.28 -19.62
N THR A 426 -11.17 13.62 -20.41
CA THR A 426 -11.41 14.00 -21.81
C THR A 426 -12.21 15.28 -21.92
N SER A 427 -13.32 15.39 -21.16
CA SER A 427 -14.17 16.59 -21.15
C SER A 427 -15.01 16.69 -19.88
N LEU A 428 -15.50 17.88 -19.64
CA LEU A 428 -16.59 18.16 -18.71
C LEU A 428 -17.83 18.50 -19.54
N SER A 429 -18.98 17.95 -19.19
CA SER A 429 -20.24 18.22 -19.91
C SER A 429 -20.73 19.67 -19.68
N LYS A 430 -20.29 20.28 -18.57
CA LYS A 430 -20.51 21.71 -18.26
C LYS A 430 -19.21 22.33 -17.78
N THR A 431 -18.74 23.35 -18.47
CA THR A 431 -17.58 24.16 -18.09
C THR A 431 -17.97 25.58 -17.70
N GLU A 432 -19.23 25.92 -17.89
CA GLU A 432 -19.87 27.19 -17.54
C GLU A 432 -21.37 27.00 -17.33
N GLY A 433 -22.00 27.93 -16.64
CA GLY A 433 -23.45 27.95 -16.42
C GLY A 433 -23.94 29.31 -15.97
N ASP A 434 -25.23 29.51 -16.10
CA ASP A 434 -25.88 30.78 -15.72
C ASP A 434 -25.99 30.93 -14.18
N GLY A 435 -25.81 29.82 -13.44
CA GLY A 435 -25.95 29.77 -12.00
C GLY A 435 -27.39 29.71 -11.53
N GLY A 436 -27.56 29.77 -10.23
CA GLY A 436 -28.84 29.74 -9.54
C GLY A 436 -28.71 29.14 -8.15
N THR A 437 -29.85 29.03 -7.46
CA THR A 437 -29.97 28.37 -6.15
C THR A 437 -30.00 26.83 -6.28
N ALA A 438 -30.40 26.32 -7.45
CA ALA A 438 -30.26 24.93 -7.81
C ALA A 438 -28.88 24.72 -8.45
N ALA A 439 -28.30 23.55 -8.23
CA ALA A 439 -27.00 23.24 -8.79
C ALA A 439 -27.08 22.94 -10.30
N ASP A 440 -26.24 23.58 -11.08
CA ASP A 440 -25.94 23.20 -12.44
C ASP A 440 -25.22 21.84 -12.46
N GLN A 441 -25.88 20.82 -12.99
CA GLN A 441 -25.34 19.44 -13.00
C GLN A 441 -24.50 19.17 -14.25
N GLY A 442 -23.37 18.57 -14.05
CA GLY A 442 -22.47 18.11 -15.11
C GLY A 442 -21.85 16.74 -14.80
N THR A 443 -21.30 16.11 -15.81
CA THR A 443 -20.54 14.86 -15.71
C THR A 443 -19.18 15.04 -16.39
N ALA A 444 -18.18 14.33 -15.90
CA ALA A 444 -16.87 14.27 -16.54
C ALA A 444 -16.77 13.04 -17.45
N THR A 445 -16.29 13.24 -18.67
CA THR A 445 -15.90 12.14 -19.55
C THR A 445 -14.44 11.77 -19.28
N LEU A 446 -14.18 10.49 -19.06
CA LEU A 446 -12.91 9.94 -18.65
C LEU A 446 -12.37 8.96 -19.68
N THR A 447 -11.07 8.84 -19.76
CA THR A 447 -10.43 7.76 -20.51
C THR A 447 -10.34 6.52 -19.61
N LYS A 448 -10.76 5.36 -20.14
CA LYS A 448 -10.48 4.08 -19.49
C LYS A 448 -8.97 3.86 -19.43
N ASP A 449 -8.52 3.36 -18.31
CA ASP A 449 -7.13 2.94 -18.11
C ASP A 449 -7.11 1.44 -17.86
N VAL A 450 -7.23 0.67 -18.93
CA VAL A 450 -7.33 -0.79 -18.86
C VAL A 450 -6.04 -1.39 -19.43
N ASP A 451 -5.23 -1.92 -18.55
CA ASP A 451 -4.04 -2.69 -18.88
C ASP A 451 -4.39 -4.18 -18.96
N ASP A 452 -4.10 -4.81 -20.09
CA ASP A 452 -4.33 -6.25 -20.29
C ASP A 452 -3.22 -7.07 -19.63
N LEU A 453 -3.41 -7.37 -18.36
CA LEU A 453 -2.48 -8.16 -17.56
C LEU A 453 -2.44 -9.64 -17.99
N LEU A 454 -3.52 -10.15 -18.59
CA LEU A 454 -3.55 -11.50 -19.13
C LEU A 454 -2.66 -11.60 -20.36
N ALA A 455 -2.77 -10.66 -21.30
CA ALA A 455 -1.87 -10.61 -22.46
C ALA A 455 -0.40 -10.50 -22.04
N LYS A 456 -0.12 -9.64 -21.05
CA LYS A 456 1.25 -9.50 -20.49
C LYS A 456 1.74 -10.81 -19.86
N ARG A 457 0.90 -11.48 -19.10
CA ARG A 457 1.22 -12.79 -18.51
C ARG A 457 1.56 -13.83 -19.57
N ASN A 458 0.73 -13.94 -20.61
CA ASN A 458 0.98 -14.88 -21.69
C ASN A 458 2.22 -14.50 -22.50
N LYS A 459 2.48 -13.20 -22.66
CA LYS A 459 3.70 -12.72 -23.31
C LYS A 459 4.97 -13.12 -22.54
N VAL A 460 4.95 -13.11 -21.22
CA VAL A 460 6.07 -13.58 -20.37
C VAL A 460 6.39 -15.05 -20.66
N LEU A 461 5.39 -15.87 -20.87
CA LEU A 461 5.58 -17.28 -21.24
C LEU A 461 6.17 -17.43 -22.63
N LYS A 462 5.62 -16.70 -23.62
CA LYS A 462 6.06 -16.75 -25.01
C LYS A 462 7.47 -16.23 -25.22
N ASP A 463 7.81 -15.12 -24.59
CA ASP A 463 9.11 -14.45 -24.73
C ASP A 463 10.21 -15.13 -23.87
N ALA A 464 9.87 -16.09 -23.03
CA ALA A 464 10.86 -16.79 -22.22
C ALA A 464 11.82 -17.61 -23.10
N THR A 465 13.09 -17.58 -22.76
CA THR A 465 14.09 -18.38 -23.47
C THR A 465 13.71 -19.86 -23.44
N ALA A 466 13.66 -20.47 -24.59
CA ALA A 466 13.33 -21.89 -24.75
C ALA A 466 14.29 -22.78 -23.95
N LEU A 467 13.74 -23.81 -23.31
CA LEU A 467 14.48 -24.75 -22.46
C LEU A 467 14.66 -26.11 -23.16
N GLY A 468 15.86 -26.66 -23.04
CA GLY A 468 16.19 -27.95 -23.65
C GLY A 468 16.19 -27.93 -25.18
N SER A 469 16.35 -29.08 -25.78
CA SER A 469 16.27 -29.35 -27.21
C SER A 469 15.78 -30.79 -27.45
N ALA A 470 15.40 -31.14 -28.66
CA ALA A 470 14.96 -32.49 -29.00
C ALA A 470 16.02 -33.57 -28.67
N SER A 471 17.31 -33.24 -28.79
CA SER A 471 18.38 -34.14 -28.44
C SER A 471 18.84 -34.11 -26.99
N ALA A 472 18.43 -33.07 -26.24
CA ALA A 472 18.77 -32.89 -24.84
C ALA A 472 17.59 -32.18 -24.11
N PRO A 473 16.50 -32.91 -23.86
CA PRO A 473 15.34 -32.36 -23.22
C PRO A 473 15.62 -31.82 -21.80
N TYR A 474 14.96 -30.75 -21.42
CA TYR A 474 15.06 -30.18 -20.09
C TYR A 474 14.34 -31.07 -19.07
N ASP A 475 15.09 -31.67 -18.17
CA ASP A 475 14.56 -32.57 -17.15
C ASP A 475 13.94 -31.78 -16.01
N LEU A 476 12.59 -31.78 -15.93
CA LEU A 476 11.83 -31.02 -14.92
C LEU A 476 12.10 -31.47 -13.48
N SER A 477 12.59 -32.69 -13.27
CA SER A 477 12.93 -33.20 -11.95
C SER A 477 14.30 -32.77 -11.42
N LEU A 478 15.14 -32.20 -12.30
CA LEU A 478 16.51 -31.73 -11.99
C LEU A 478 16.57 -30.22 -11.83
N HIS A 479 15.44 -29.52 -11.94
CA HIS A 479 15.41 -28.07 -11.85
C HIS A 479 14.24 -27.62 -10.98
N ASN A 480 14.45 -26.56 -10.22
CA ASN A 480 13.34 -25.86 -9.57
C ASN A 480 12.64 -24.93 -10.57
N VAL A 481 11.51 -24.34 -10.20
CA VAL A 481 10.73 -23.44 -11.08
C VAL A 481 11.52 -22.21 -11.54
N GLN A 482 12.52 -21.76 -10.78
CA GLN A 482 13.38 -20.65 -11.16
C GLN A 482 14.49 -21.06 -12.15
N GLY A 483 14.59 -22.35 -12.47
CA GLY A 483 15.57 -22.91 -13.40
C GLY A 483 16.92 -23.31 -12.77
N ALA A 484 17.06 -23.19 -11.45
CA ALA A 484 18.25 -23.64 -10.77
C ALA A 484 18.33 -25.18 -10.73
N THR A 485 19.48 -25.72 -11.03
CA THR A 485 19.73 -27.15 -10.96
C THR A 485 19.64 -27.65 -9.51
N ILE A 486 18.87 -28.71 -9.29
CA ILE A 486 18.70 -29.38 -8.01
C ILE A 486 19.01 -30.88 -8.15
N ALA A 487 19.27 -31.55 -7.05
CA ALA A 487 19.23 -33.01 -7.01
C ALA A 487 17.84 -33.52 -7.40
N ARG A 488 17.76 -34.57 -8.22
CA ARG A 488 16.50 -35.11 -8.74
C ARG A 488 15.44 -35.17 -7.65
N SER A 489 14.35 -34.47 -7.88
CA SER A 489 13.16 -34.47 -7.00
C SER A 489 11.92 -34.52 -7.89
N THR A 490 10.98 -35.40 -7.57
CA THR A 490 9.83 -35.68 -8.42
C THR A 490 8.53 -35.27 -7.75
N ALA A 491 7.47 -35.09 -8.55
CA ALA A 491 6.15 -34.70 -8.11
C ALA A 491 5.08 -35.08 -9.14
N ASN A 492 3.81 -34.89 -8.80
CA ASN A 492 2.69 -35.11 -9.75
C ASN A 492 2.36 -33.86 -10.57
N SER A 493 2.87 -32.69 -10.20
CA SER A 493 2.68 -31.47 -10.98
C SER A 493 4.00 -30.77 -11.26
N TYR A 494 4.11 -30.19 -12.44
CA TYR A 494 5.24 -29.39 -12.88
C TYR A 494 4.78 -28.07 -13.49
N VAL A 495 5.50 -26.99 -13.21
CA VAL A 495 5.25 -25.67 -13.82
C VAL A 495 6.07 -25.55 -15.09
N ILE A 496 5.41 -25.21 -16.18
CA ILE A 496 6.00 -24.91 -17.48
C ILE A 496 5.97 -23.40 -17.68
N SER A 497 7.13 -22.77 -17.68
CA SER A 497 7.24 -21.30 -17.70
C SER A 497 7.92 -20.75 -18.96
N ALA A 498 8.24 -21.61 -19.91
CA ALA A 498 8.89 -21.26 -21.18
C ALA A 498 8.55 -22.27 -22.26
N PRO A 499 8.73 -21.92 -23.54
CA PRO A 499 8.77 -22.90 -24.63
C PRO A 499 9.95 -23.89 -24.44
N GLY A 500 9.92 -25.03 -25.09
CA GLY A 500 11.08 -25.92 -25.09
C GLY A 500 10.76 -27.39 -25.27
N HIS A 501 11.79 -28.20 -25.20
CA HIS A 501 11.71 -29.66 -25.16
C HIS A 501 11.94 -30.10 -23.72
N TYR A 502 11.00 -30.84 -23.19
CA TYR A 502 10.97 -31.23 -21.78
C TYR A 502 10.96 -32.73 -21.60
N ARG A 503 11.38 -33.20 -20.45
CA ARG A 503 11.12 -34.57 -20.03
C ARG A 503 10.73 -34.65 -18.54
N ILE A 504 9.91 -35.65 -18.25
CA ILE A 504 9.52 -36.05 -16.90
C ILE A 504 10.00 -37.47 -16.65
N PRO A 505 10.72 -37.78 -15.55
CA PRO A 505 11.07 -39.16 -15.22
C PRO A 505 9.80 -39.96 -14.90
N LEU A 506 9.73 -41.20 -15.35
CA LEU A 506 8.62 -42.11 -15.05
C LEU A 506 8.74 -42.59 -13.60
N VAL A 507 8.46 -41.71 -12.66
CA VAL A 507 8.57 -41.93 -11.20
C VAL A 507 7.25 -41.60 -10.55
N TYR A 508 6.86 -42.40 -9.57
CA TYR A 508 5.61 -42.20 -8.80
C TYR A 508 5.73 -40.94 -7.92
N GLY A 509 4.92 -39.92 -8.22
CA GLY A 509 4.83 -38.70 -7.41
C GLY A 509 6.18 -38.22 -6.88
N ASN A 510 6.33 -38.08 -5.56
CA ASN A 510 7.56 -37.65 -4.89
C ASN A 510 8.42 -38.85 -4.37
N ALA A 511 8.35 -39.98 -5.04
CA ALA A 511 9.12 -41.16 -4.64
C ALA A 511 10.63 -40.97 -4.76
N ILE A 512 11.11 -39.96 -5.48
CA ILE A 512 12.52 -39.51 -5.45
C ILE A 512 12.57 -38.09 -4.85
N LYS A 513 13.41 -37.91 -3.82
CA LYS A 513 13.64 -36.62 -3.18
C LYS A 513 15.12 -36.39 -2.94
N ASN A 514 15.65 -35.25 -3.38
CA ASN A 514 17.05 -34.86 -3.24
C ASN A 514 18.03 -35.96 -3.77
N GLY A 515 17.70 -36.56 -4.90
CA GLY A 515 18.51 -37.60 -5.56
C GLY A 515 18.35 -38.99 -4.97
N ASN A 516 17.59 -39.17 -3.92
CA ASN A 516 17.43 -40.44 -3.22
C ASN A 516 16.01 -40.99 -3.31
N ASN A 517 15.88 -42.28 -3.22
CA ASN A 517 14.60 -42.94 -3.01
C ASN A 517 13.97 -42.40 -1.71
N ASN A 518 12.69 -42.05 -1.76
CA ASN A 518 11.91 -41.50 -0.68
C ASN A 518 10.80 -42.49 -0.24
N PRO A 519 11.11 -43.57 0.46
CA PRO A 519 10.13 -44.58 0.86
C PRO A 519 8.99 -44.02 1.73
N SER A 520 9.26 -42.99 2.52
CA SER A 520 8.21 -42.37 3.35
C SER A 520 7.06 -41.76 2.54
N SER A 521 7.22 -41.58 1.23
CA SER A 521 6.14 -41.11 0.37
C SER A 521 5.17 -42.20 -0.06
N TYR A 522 5.57 -43.47 0.02
CA TYR A 522 4.75 -44.58 -0.44
C TYR A 522 4.67 -45.77 0.54
N LYS A 523 5.29 -45.66 1.71
CA LYS A 523 5.21 -46.63 2.81
C LYS A 523 5.11 -45.91 4.14
N THR A 524 4.28 -46.46 5.05
CA THR A 524 4.25 -46.04 6.45
C THR A 524 4.21 -47.26 7.34
N SER A 525 4.77 -47.15 8.51
CA SER A 525 4.66 -48.17 9.57
C SER A 525 3.35 -48.14 10.33
N ASN A 526 2.53 -47.12 10.09
CA ASN A 526 1.20 -47.00 10.72
C ASN A 526 0.27 -48.07 10.16
N THR A 527 -0.35 -48.84 11.06
CA THR A 527 -1.27 -49.92 10.73
C THR A 527 -2.70 -49.68 11.27
N GLY A 528 -3.01 -48.44 11.60
CA GLY A 528 -4.33 -48.05 12.07
C GLY A 528 -5.43 -48.33 11.04
N ALA A 529 -6.67 -48.36 11.51
CA ALA A 529 -7.83 -48.47 10.62
C ALA A 529 -7.83 -47.30 9.58
N TYR A 530 -8.19 -47.60 8.38
CA TYR A 530 -8.20 -46.68 7.25
C TYR A 530 -6.82 -46.09 6.89
N ILE A 531 -5.76 -46.77 7.24
CA ILE A 531 -4.39 -46.41 6.84
C ILE A 531 -3.91 -47.33 5.71
N LEU A 532 -3.49 -46.73 4.60
CA LEU A 532 -2.81 -47.39 3.51
C LEU A 532 -1.32 -47.52 3.86
N SER A 533 -0.88 -48.66 4.38
CA SER A 533 0.49 -48.87 4.83
C SER A 533 1.50 -48.89 3.65
N ASN A 534 1.06 -49.41 2.49
CA ASN A 534 1.82 -49.40 1.25
C ASN A 534 0.97 -48.77 0.14
N PHE A 535 1.44 -47.73 -0.45
CA PHE A 535 0.76 -47.06 -1.55
C PHE A 535 0.84 -47.88 -2.82
N GLN A 536 -0.18 -47.83 -3.63
CA GLN A 536 -0.42 -48.74 -4.73
C GLN A 536 -0.15 -48.10 -6.08
N ASP A 537 0.27 -48.93 -7.05
CA ASP A 537 0.33 -48.56 -8.46
C ASP A 537 -1.04 -48.70 -9.17
N HIS A 538 -1.05 -48.56 -10.48
CA HIS A 538 -2.23 -48.68 -11.34
C HIS A 538 -2.89 -50.06 -11.28
N ALA A 539 -2.15 -51.10 -10.95
CA ALA A 539 -2.67 -52.51 -10.85
C ALA A 539 -3.07 -52.88 -9.41
N GLY A 540 -2.91 -51.96 -8.43
CA GLY A 540 -3.21 -52.18 -7.03
C GLY A 540 -2.09 -52.86 -6.25
N HIS A 541 -0.92 -53.01 -6.85
CA HIS A 541 0.25 -53.55 -6.20
C HIS A 541 0.96 -52.48 -5.39
N ALA A 542 1.52 -52.85 -4.24
CA ALA A 542 2.32 -51.94 -3.44
C ALA A 542 3.55 -51.45 -4.18
N ILE A 543 3.81 -50.16 -4.26
CA ILE A 543 4.99 -49.59 -4.88
C ILE A 543 6.24 -50.00 -4.07
N ASP A 544 7.22 -50.65 -4.69
CA ASP A 544 8.47 -51.11 -4.10
C ASP A 544 9.73 -50.46 -4.69
N ASP A 545 9.62 -49.84 -5.85
CA ASP A 545 10.66 -49.02 -6.50
C ASP A 545 10.06 -47.68 -6.94
N PRO A 546 10.77 -46.57 -6.81
CA PRO A 546 10.27 -45.27 -7.25
C PRO A 546 10.00 -45.19 -8.76
N TRP A 547 10.72 -45.92 -9.58
CA TRP A 547 10.57 -45.92 -11.04
C TRP A 547 9.45 -46.86 -11.50
N ILE A 548 8.54 -46.33 -12.30
CA ILE A 548 7.37 -47.05 -12.79
C ILE A 548 7.80 -48.35 -13.50
N GLU A 549 8.82 -48.31 -14.35
CA GLU A 549 9.27 -49.47 -15.08
C GLU A 549 10.09 -50.50 -14.24
N LYS A 550 10.56 -50.07 -13.04
CA LYS A 550 11.40 -50.96 -12.19
C LYS A 550 10.63 -51.58 -11.06
N THR A 551 9.53 -51.03 -10.65
CA THR A 551 8.66 -51.59 -9.57
C THR A 551 8.25 -53.01 -9.94
N HIS A 552 8.08 -53.87 -8.93
CA HIS A 552 7.71 -55.31 -9.06
C HIS A 552 8.65 -56.08 -9.97
N GLY A 553 9.95 -55.81 -9.87
CA GLY A 553 10.94 -56.49 -10.68
C GLY A 553 10.80 -56.25 -12.18
N GLY A 554 10.23 -55.08 -12.55
CA GLY A 554 10.08 -54.70 -13.94
C GLY A 554 8.73 -55.12 -14.57
N ALA A 555 7.72 -55.44 -13.79
CA ALA A 555 6.36 -55.84 -14.30
C ALA A 555 5.78 -54.78 -15.24
N ASN A 556 6.11 -53.50 -15.02
CA ASN A 556 5.66 -52.38 -15.83
C ASN A 556 6.67 -51.92 -16.88
N ALA A 557 7.75 -52.67 -17.07
CA ALA A 557 8.80 -52.36 -18.07
C ALA A 557 8.18 -52.24 -19.47
N SER A 558 8.88 -51.48 -20.34
CA SER A 558 8.45 -51.20 -21.70
C SER A 558 7.16 -50.40 -21.79
N VAL A 559 7.08 -49.29 -21.06
CA VAL A 559 6.09 -48.23 -21.31
C VAL A 559 6.25 -47.81 -22.77
N ASP A 560 5.16 -47.85 -23.54
CA ASP A 560 5.22 -47.74 -25.00
C ASP A 560 4.42 -46.57 -25.58
N GLY A 561 3.65 -45.86 -24.75
CA GLY A 561 2.83 -44.72 -25.19
C GLY A 561 2.70 -43.63 -24.16
N ALA A 562 2.23 -42.50 -24.65
CA ALA A 562 1.76 -41.41 -23.84
C ALA A 562 0.57 -40.70 -24.53
N GLU A 563 -0.20 -39.98 -23.76
CA GLU A 563 -1.30 -39.18 -24.26
C GLU A 563 -1.47 -37.90 -23.48
N VAL A 564 -1.99 -36.86 -24.16
CA VAL A 564 -2.56 -35.71 -23.46
C VAL A 564 -3.99 -36.09 -23.09
N VAL A 565 -4.23 -36.25 -21.80
CA VAL A 565 -5.53 -36.66 -21.26
C VAL A 565 -6.55 -35.56 -21.49
N TRP A 566 -6.20 -34.37 -21.08
CA TRP A 566 -6.95 -33.14 -21.35
C TRP A 566 -6.04 -31.92 -21.27
N ALA A 567 -6.40 -30.87 -21.99
CA ALA A 567 -5.85 -29.54 -21.88
C ALA A 567 -6.95 -28.48 -21.92
N ASP A 568 -6.77 -27.40 -21.20
CA ASP A 568 -7.75 -26.29 -21.19
C ASP A 568 -7.40 -25.14 -22.14
N ALA A 569 -6.39 -25.35 -22.97
CA ALA A 569 -6.07 -24.55 -24.15
C ALA A 569 -5.49 -25.46 -25.23
N ALA A 570 -5.68 -25.09 -26.49
CA ALA A 570 -5.22 -25.89 -27.63
C ALA A 570 -3.69 -25.98 -27.66
N ASP A 571 -3.21 -27.12 -28.08
CA ASP A 571 -1.82 -27.38 -28.46
C ASP A 571 -0.74 -27.05 -27.42
N LEU A 572 -1.13 -27.04 -26.13
CA LEU A 572 -0.18 -26.77 -25.05
C LEU A 572 0.96 -27.77 -24.95
N VAL A 573 0.73 -29.02 -25.38
CA VAL A 573 1.68 -30.12 -25.27
C VAL A 573 1.70 -30.90 -26.58
N HIS A 574 2.88 -31.04 -27.16
CA HIS A 574 3.12 -31.85 -28.33
C HIS A 574 3.88 -33.10 -27.96
N LEU A 575 3.28 -34.27 -28.21
CA LEU A 575 3.90 -35.58 -28.06
C LEU A 575 4.35 -36.10 -29.40
N SER A 576 5.56 -36.64 -29.45
CA SER A 576 6.07 -37.36 -30.64
C SER A 576 5.41 -38.74 -30.77
N SER A 577 5.60 -39.42 -31.87
CA SER A 577 5.16 -40.81 -32.05
C SER A 577 5.89 -41.82 -31.17
N THR A 578 7.02 -41.43 -30.61
CA THR A 578 7.83 -42.23 -29.68
C THR A 578 8.18 -41.36 -28.46
N PRO A 579 7.19 -41.11 -27.56
CA PRO A 579 7.32 -40.12 -26.50
C PRO A 579 8.10 -40.61 -25.29
N ILE A 580 8.52 -41.89 -25.28
CA ILE A 580 9.26 -42.51 -24.16
C ILE A 580 10.71 -42.65 -24.54
N SER A 581 11.59 -42.13 -23.69
CA SER A 581 13.04 -42.26 -23.82
C SER A 581 13.65 -42.90 -22.57
N HIS A 582 14.86 -43.44 -22.72
CA HIS A 582 15.64 -44.07 -21.62
C HIS A 582 17.05 -43.46 -21.54
N ASP A 583 17.51 -43.23 -20.33
CA ASP A 583 18.88 -42.82 -20.10
C ASP A 583 19.86 -44.05 -20.10
N ALA A 584 21.15 -43.79 -19.99
CA ALA A 584 22.17 -44.84 -19.96
C ALA A 584 22.06 -45.83 -18.79
N SER A 585 21.28 -45.46 -17.75
CA SER A 585 20.98 -46.31 -16.58
C SER A 585 19.67 -47.08 -16.74
N GLY A 586 19.02 -46.98 -17.90
CA GLY A 586 17.73 -47.59 -18.19
C GLY A 586 16.58 -46.96 -17.44
N ASN A 587 16.71 -45.73 -17.02
CA ASN A 587 15.57 -44.93 -16.44
C ASN A 587 14.71 -44.37 -17.55
N ALA A 588 13.43 -44.53 -17.44
CA ALA A 588 12.45 -44.07 -18.43
C ALA A 588 11.96 -42.64 -18.20
N PHE A 589 11.72 -41.92 -19.29
CA PHE A 589 11.21 -40.55 -19.27
C PHE A 589 10.12 -40.37 -20.31
N LEU A 590 9.17 -39.49 -20.00
CA LEU A 590 8.20 -38.95 -20.97
C LEU A 590 8.81 -37.67 -21.54
N ASP A 591 9.01 -37.61 -22.85
CA ASP A 591 9.51 -36.45 -23.59
C ASP A 591 8.35 -35.76 -24.30
N PHE A 592 8.32 -34.42 -24.25
CA PHE A 592 7.32 -33.60 -24.91
C PHE A 592 7.87 -32.23 -25.30
N GLU A 593 7.16 -31.57 -26.20
CA GLU A 593 7.51 -30.22 -26.68
C GLU A 593 6.39 -29.24 -26.31
N VAL A 594 6.80 -28.02 -26.00
CA VAL A 594 5.94 -26.83 -25.84
C VAL A 594 6.45 -25.75 -26.77
N THR A 595 5.69 -25.36 -27.76
CA THR A 595 6.12 -24.36 -28.75
C THR A 595 5.92 -22.94 -28.26
N GLU A 596 6.71 -22.00 -28.77
CA GLU A 596 6.53 -20.56 -28.52
C GLU A 596 5.17 -20.07 -29.05
N HIS A 597 4.68 -20.64 -30.13
CA HIS A 597 3.38 -20.28 -30.71
C HIS A 597 2.23 -20.61 -29.75
N ASP A 598 2.26 -21.80 -29.14
CA ASP A 598 1.10 -22.36 -28.44
C ASP A 598 1.12 -22.11 -26.93
N ILE A 599 2.30 -21.81 -26.34
CA ILE A 599 2.39 -21.59 -24.90
C ILE A 599 1.57 -20.40 -24.45
N GLN A 600 0.70 -20.63 -23.48
CA GLN A 600 -0.10 -19.63 -22.78
C GLN A 600 -0.49 -20.15 -21.41
N SER A 601 -1.02 -19.28 -20.54
CA SER A 601 -1.54 -19.69 -19.25
C SER A 601 -2.59 -20.79 -19.41
N GLY A 602 -2.40 -21.92 -18.75
CA GLY A 602 -3.28 -23.07 -18.93
C GLY A 602 -2.82 -24.29 -18.15
N ASN A 603 -3.52 -25.37 -18.37
CA ASN A 603 -3.27 -26.66 -17.73
C ASN A 603 -3.40 -27.80 -18.76
N ALA A 604 -2.59 -28.83 -18.59
CA ALA A 604 -2.71 -30.09 -19.28
C ALA A 604 -2.42 -31.25 -18.31
N VAL A 605 -3.08 -32.37 -18.53
CA VAL A 605 -2.73 -33.64 -17.89
C VAL A 605 -2.17 -34.56 -18.96
N VAL A 606 -1.00 -35.08 -18.71
CA VAL A 606 -0.34 -36.07 -19.57
C VAL A 606 -0.25 -37.41 -18.85
N ALA A 607 -0.42 -38.48 -19.56
CA ALA A 607 -0.36 -39.83 -19.02
C ALA A 607 0.59 -40.73 -19.85
N VAL A 608 1.23 -41.67 -19.19
CA VAL A 608 1.98 -42.74 -19.86
C VAL A 608 1.15 -44.02 -19.87
N THR A 609 1.23 -44.75 -20.97
CA THR A 609 0.40 -45.91 -21.25
C THR A 609 1.22 -47.12 -21.65
N LYS A 610 0.64 -48.25 -21.45
CA LYS A 610 1.16 -49.57 -21.93
C LYS A 610 0.08 -50.27 -22.71
N GLY A 611 0.46 -50.84 -23.87
CA GLY A 611 -0.46 -51.54 -24.77
C GLY A 611 -1.24 -50.64 -25.70
N SER A 612 -2.07 -51.18 -26.56
CA SER A 612 -2.85 -50.47 -27.56
C SER A 612 -4.30 -50.94 -27.66
N GLY A 613 -5.15 -50.05 -28.22
CA GLY A 613 -6.56 -50.34 -28.38
C GLY A 613 -7.28 -50.67 -27.07
N ALA A 614 -8.02 -51.74 -27.01
CA ALA A 614 -8.76 -52.16 -25.81
C ALA A 614 -7.84 -52.64 -24.64
N SER A 615 -6.62 -52.97 -24.92
CA SER A 615 -5.61 -53.35 -23.87
C SER A 615 -4.77 -52.18 -23.38
N LYS A 616 -4.98 -50.97 -23.88
CA LYS A 616 -4.28 -49.76 -23.40
C LYS A 616 -4.59 -49.49 -21.95
N THR A 617 -3.59 -49.39 -21.11
CA THR A 617 -3.68 -49.10 -19.70
C THR A 617 -2.84 -47.89 -19.36
N VAL A 618 -3.42 -46.90 -18.65
CA VAL A 618 -2.68 -45.79 -18.07
C VAL A 618 -1.94 -46.28 -16.83
N LEU A 619 -0.62 -46.04 -16.78
CA LEU A 619 0.21 -46.45 -15.64
C LEU A 619 0.37 -45.32 -14.62
N TRP A 620 0.46 -44.07 -15.08
CA TRP A 620 0.55 -42.87 -14.26
C TRP A 620 0.27 -41.61 -15.09
N SER A 621 -0.02 -40.49 -14.42
CA SER A 621 -0.27 -39.19 -15.06
C SER A 621 0.32 -38.04 -14.25
N TRP A 622 0.61 -36.96 -14.91
CA TRP A 622 1.14 -35.72 -14.33
C TRP A 622 0.34 -34.54 -14.80
N HIS A 623 0.23 -33.53 -13.94
CA HIS A 623 -0.33 -32.22 -14.25
C HIS A 623 0.78 -31.28 -14.70
N LEU A 624 0.64 -30.66 -15.85
CA LEU A 624 1.47 -29.59 -16.39
C LEU A 624 0.73 -28.27 -16.24
N TRP A 625 1.29 -27.39 -15.44
CA TRP A 625 0.73 -26.09 -15.18
C TRP A 625 1.54 -25.00 -15.91
N PHE A 626 0.96 -24.37 -16.93
CA PHE A 626 1.58 -23.33 -17.74
C PHE A 626 1.40 -21.99 -17.03
N ALA A 627 2.44 -21.55 -16.35
CA ALA A 627 2.43 -20.36 -15.51
C ALA A 627 3.82 -19.71 -15.43
N PRO A 628 3.91 -18.40 -15.16
CA PRO A 628 5.18 -17.74 -14.91
C PRO A 628 5.92 -18.34 -13.71
N LYS A 629 7.24 -18.18 -13.70
CA LYS A 629 8.13 -18.74 -12.66
C LYS A 629 7.75 -18.36 -11.24
N ASP A 630 7.15 -17.18 -11.07
CA ASP A 630 6.75 -16.63 -9.77
C ASP A 630 5.43 -17.22 -9.22
N ALA A 631 4.74 -18.08 -9.98
CA ALA A 631 3.51 -18.72 -9.51
C ALA A 631 3.72 -19.56 -8.22
N LEU A 632 4.94 -20.08 -8.05
CA LEU A 632 5.36 -20.85 -6.85
C LEU A 632 6.11 -20.01 -5.81
N ASP A 633 6.23 -18.69 -5.97
CA ASP A 633 6.81 -17.83 -4.94
C ASP A 633 6.07 -17.99 -3.61
N LYS A 634 6.86 -17.99 -2.54
CA LYS A 634 6.32 -18.29 -1.21
C LYS A 634 5.78 -17.05 -0.53
N ILE A 635 4.51 -17.10 -0.15
CA ILE A 635 3.86 -16.08 0.67
C ILE A 635 3.69 -16.64 2.09
N LYS A 636 4.32 -16.00 3.05
CA LYS A 636 4.20 -16.38 4.46
C LYS A 636 2.82 -16.00 4.98
N VAL A 637 2.10 -16.95 5.55
CA VAL A 637 0.83 -16.76 6.25
C VAL A 637 0.98 -17.32 7.66
N THR A 638 0.69 -16.49 8.65
CA THR A 638 0.66 -16.93 10.06
C THR A 638 -0.78 -17.29 10.43
N ASN A 639 -1.01 -18.51 10.85
CA ASN A 639 -2.33 -18.97 11.23
C ASN A 639 -2.77 -18.43 12.61
N HIS A 640 -4.00 -18.73 13.03
CA HIS A 640 -4.54 -18.27 14.32
C HIS A 640 -3.77 -18.84 15.53
N GLN A 641 -3.15 -19.99 15.36
CA GLN A 641 -2.31 -20.66 16.36
C GLN A 641 -0.86 -20.14 16.37
N ASN A 642 -0.56 -19.05 15.65
CA ASN A 642 0.77 -18.45 15.49
C ASN A 642 1.80 -19.39 14.82
N LYS A 643 1.35 -20.32 13.98
CA LYS A 643 2.23 -21.14 13.15
C LYS A 643 2.32 -20.57 11.75
N ASP A 644 3.53 -20.53 11.21
CA ASP A 644 3.80 -20.02 9.87
C ASP A 644 3.66 -21.12 8.82
N TYR A 645 2.94 -20.78 7.76
CA TYR A 645 2.83 -21.55 6.53
C TYR A 645 3.27 -20.70 5.35
N TYR A 646 3.99 -21.30 4.41
CA TYR A 646 4.46 -20.60 3.21
C TYR A 646 3.67 -21.13 2.01
N PHE A 647 2.60 -20.45 1.68
CA PHE A 647 1.76 -20.79 0.53
C PHE A 647 2.40 -20.38 -0.78
N THR A 648 2.09 -21.08 -1.87
CA THR A 648 2.41 -20.62 -3.22
C THR A 648 1.71 -19.30 -3.53
N LYS A 649 2.30 -18.47 -4.37
CA LYS A 649 1.70 -17.19 -4.81
C LYS A 649 0.36 -17.40 -5.52
N GLU A 650 0.21 -18.47 -6.29
CA GLU A 650 -1.02 -18.82 -6.98
C GLU A 650 -1.54 -20.19 -6.54
N ALA A 651 -2.86 -20.40 -6.66
CA ALA A 651 -3.46 -21.70 -6.49
C ALA A 651 -2.98 -22.67 -7.57
N LEU A 652 -2.84 -23.94 -7.25
CA LEU A 652 -2.37 -24.97 -8.19
C LEU A 652 -3.29 -25.00 -9.43
N GLY A 653 -2.69 -24.85 -10.60
CA GLY A 653 -3.43 -24.82 -11.87
C GLY A 653 -4.21 -23.53 -12.11
N TRP A 654 -3.90 -22.43 -11.42
CA TRP A 654 -4.55 -21.14 -11.71
C TRP A 654 -4.33 -20.72 -13.16
N LYS A 655 -5.43 -20.49 -13.85
CA LYS A 655 -5.50 -19.98 -15.22
C LYS A 655 -6.39 -18.75 -15.25
N PRO A 656 -5.85 -17.53 -15.39
CA PRO A 656 -6.68 -16.37 -15.61
C PRO A 656 -7.32 -16.44 -17.00
N THR A 657 -8.61 -16.11 -17.07
CA THR A 657 -9.39 -16.02 -18.32
C THR A 657 -9.74 -14.58 -18.69
N GLN A 658 -9.75 -13.70 -17.69
CA GLN A 658 -9.80 -12.26 -17.82
C GLN A 658 -8.94 -11.66 -16.71
N TRP A 659 -8.00 -10.81 -17.06
CA TRP A 659 -7.23 -10.09 -16.07
C TRP A 659 -6.79 -8.75 -16.64
N SER A 660 -7.38 -7.70 -16.09
CA SER A 660 -7.06 -6.33 -16.48
C SER A 660 -6.97 -5.48 -15.22
N GLY A 661 -6.15 -4.46 -15.26
CA GLY A 661 -5.99 -3.52 -14.18
C GLY A 661 -5.70 -2.12 -14.70
N SER A 662 -5.68 -1.15 -13.79
CA SER A 662 -5.18 0.19 -14.10
C SER A 662 -3.66 0.20 -14.16
N THR A 663 -3.09 1.12 -14.96
CA THR A 663 -1.63 1.34 -15.00
C THR A 663 -1.12 2.11 -13.78
N TYR A 664 -2.03 2.66 -12.97
CA TYR A 664 -1.73 3.41 -11.75
C TYR A 664 -2.28 2.68 -10.51
N THR A 665 -1.63 2.89 -9.37
CA THR A 665 -1.89 2.16 -8.12
C THR A 665 -2.60 2.99 -7.05
N SER A 666 -2.64 4.32 -7.20
CA SER A 666 -3.32 5.24 -6.29
C SER A 666 -4.38 6.02 -7.03
N ALA A 667 -5.48 6.37 -6.36
CA ALA A 667 -6.51 7.21 -6.95
C ALA A 667 -5.89 8.50 -7.54
N ARG A 668 -6.27 8.83 -8.76
CA ARG A 668 -5.85 10.05 -9.43
C ARG A 668 -6.99 11.06 -9.41
N THR A 669 -6.68 12.24 -8.94
CA THR A 669 -7.65 13.31 -8.80
C THR A 669 -7.18 14.55 -9.54
N VAL A 670 -8.07 15.19 -10.25
CA VAL A 670 -7.87 16.54 -10.76
C VAL A 670 -8.82 17.50 -10.07
N LYS A 671 -8.28 18.59 -9.57
CA LYS A 671 -9.07 19.68 -9.04
C LYS A 671 -9.40 20.63 -10.17
N VAL A 672 -10.66 20.98 -10.31
CA VAL A 672 -11.17 21.86 -11.35
C VAL A 672 -11.61 23.17 -10.72
N LYS A 673 -10.88 24.24 -10.99
CA LYS A 673 -11.18 25.56 -10.43
C LYS A 673 -12.33 26.22 -11.19
N VAL A 674 -13.30 26.66 -10.43
CA VAL A 674 -14.51 27.35 -10.92
C VAL A 674 -14.60 28.74 -10.31
N VAL A 675 -14.95 29.73 -11.09
CA VAL A 675 -15.13 31.12 -10.63
C VAL A 675 -16.46 31.67 -11.08
N GLN A 676 -17.03 32.60 -10.31
CA GLN A 676 -18.16 33.42 -10.74
C GLN A 676 -17.69 34.45 -11.78
N THR A 677 -18.49 34.70 -12.80
CA THR A 677 -18.12 35.64 -13.88
C THR A 677 -18.44 37.08 -13.55
N ILE A 678 -19.38 37.32 -12.63
CA ILE A 678 -19.75 38.69 -12.24
C ILE A 678 -18.70 39.23 -11.26
N LYS A 679 -17.98 40.21 -11.72
CA LYS A 679 -17.14 41.07 -10.91
C LYS A 679 -18.00 42.26 -10.45
N ASN A 680 -18.63 42.15 -9.30
CA ASN A 680 -19.23 43.34 -8.70
C ASN A 680 -18.16 44.13 -7.97
N GLY A 681 -17.39 44.87 -8.73
CA GLY A 681 -16.31 45.73 -8.23
C GLY A 681 -15.20 44.98 -7.54
N GLY A 682 -14.85 43.74 -7.95
CA GLY A 682 -13.76 43.06 -7.33
C GLY A 682 -13.71 41.56 -7.56
N VAL A 683 -13.57 40.73 -6.59
CA VAL A 683 -13.21 39.31 -6.66
C VAL A 683 -14.43 38.46 -6.97
N ALA A 684 -14.31 37.62 -8.00
CA ALA A 684 -15.25 36.53 -8.18
C ALA A 684 -15.02 35.48 -7.06
N GLN A 685 -16.11 34.90 -6.56
CA GLN A 685 -15.98 33.72 -5.72
C GLN A 685 -15.32 32.61 -6.53
N GLU A 686 -14.47 31.83 -5.90
CA GLU A 686 -13.85 30.68 -6.51
C GLU A 686 -14.08 29.42 -5.66
N THR A 687 -14.16 28.30 -6.31
CA THR A 687 -14.30 27.00 -5.67
C THR A 687 -13.64 25.92 -6.52
N VAL A 688 -13.58 24.71 -6.01
CA VAL A 688 -12.94 23.58 -6.67
C VAL A 688 -13.88 22.38 -6.67
N ILE A 689 -13.98 21.70 -7.81
CA ILE A 689 -14.61 20.40 -7.96
C ILE A 689 -13.48 19.36 -8.03
N ASN A 690 -13.65 18.23 -7.37
CA ASN A 690 -12.71 17.12 -7.44
C ASN A 690 -13.27 16.02 -8.35
N ILE A 691 -12.57 15.73 -9.42
CA ILE A 691 -12.88 14.57 -10.29
C ILE A 691 -11.83 13.51 -10.03
N THR A 692 -12.28 12.37 -9.54
CA THR A 692 -11.39 11.29 -9.12
C THR A 692 -11.67 10.02 -9.93
N GLN A 693 -10.61 9.35 -10.34
CA GLN A 693 -10.67 8.01 -10.90
C GLN A 693 -9.82 7.06 -10.05
N ASN A 694 -10.47 6.00 -9.57
CA ASN A 694 -9.84 4.99 -8.74
C ASN A 694 -9.06 3.97 -9.58
N PRO A 695 -7.92 3.49 -9.08
CA PRO A 695 -7.31 2.31 -9.65
C PRO A 695 -8.23 1.11 -9.45
N GLY A 696 -7.98 0.06 -10.20
CA GLY A 696 -8.74 -1.15 -10.03
C GLY A 696 -8.10 -2.34 -10.73
N ASN A 697 -8.67 -3.49 -10.46
CA ASN A 697 -8.28 -4.76 -11.03
C ASN A 697 -9.54 -5.61 -11.21
N VAL A 698 -9.75 -6.16 -12.40
CA VAL A 698 -10.78 -7.15 -12.67
C VAL A 698 -10.10 -8.45 -13.01
N ARG A 699 -10.49 -9.50 -12.32
CA ARG A 699 -9.87 -10.81 -12.40
C ARG A 699 -10.93 -11.88 -12.54
N LYS A 700 -10.78 -12.78 -13.49
CA LYS A 700 -11.56 -14.01 -13.62
C LYS A 700 -10.63 -15.12 -14.05
N GLY A 701 -10.96 -16.32 -13.67
CA GLY A 701 -10.14 -17.46 -14.04
C GLY A 701 -10.72 -18.77 -13.55
N ALA A 702 -9.92 -19.79 -13.65
CA ALA A 702 -10.21 -21.13 -13.17
C ALA A 702 -8.96 -21.69 -12.46
N THR A 703 -9.15 -22.72 -11.68
CA THR A 703 -8.04 -23.54 -11.15
C THR A 703 -8.31 -24.99 -11.50
N THR A 704 -7.30 -25.82 -11.44
CA THR A 704 -7.54 -27.25 -11.40
C THR A 704 -8.20 -27.66 -10.08
N LEU A 705 -9.09 -28.66 -10.16
CA LEU A 705 -9.83 -29.18 -9.01
C LEU A 705 -9.41 -30.63 -8.77
N TYR A 706 -9.46 -31.07 -7.54
CA TYR A 706 -9.01 -32.39 -7.12
C TYR A 706 -10.02 -33.05 -6.21
N GLN A 707 -10.27 -34.34 -6.38
CA GLN A 707 -10.97 -35.13 -5.39
C GLN A 707 -10.01 -35.53 -4.25
N PHE A 708 -10.51 -35.57 -3.02
CA PHE A 708 -9.64 -35.77 -1.84
C PHE A 708 -8.83 -37.06 -1.95
N GLY A 709 -7.54 -36.94 -1.76
CA GLY A 709 -6.57 -38.03 -1.85
C GLY A 709 -6.09 -38.39 -3.24
N ARG A 710 -6.60 -37.72 -4.28
CA ARG A 710 -6.27 -37.95 -5.69
C ARG A 710 -5.15 -37.04 -6.17
N LYS A 711 -4.24 -37.59 -6.98
CA LYS A 711 -3.15 -36.82 -7.61
C LYS A 711 -3.60 -36.09 -8.89
N ASP A 712 -4.72 -36.53 -9.51
CA ASP A 712 -5.10 -36.10 -10.84
C ASP A 712 -5.85 -34.77 -10.79
N ALA A 713 -5.41 -33.85 -11.63
CA ALA A 713 -6.06 -32.55 -11.83
C ALA A 713 -7.30 -32.72 -12.72
N PHE A 714 -8.39 -32.08 -12.33
CA PHE A 714 -9.59 -31.94 -13.15
C PHE A 714 -9.72 -30.51 -13.63
N PRO A 715 -10.26 -30.31 -14.87
CA PRO A 715 -10.42 -28.97 -15.41
C PRO A 715 -11.37 -28.12 -14.55
N GLY A 716 -10.96 -26.87 -14.25
CA GLY A 716 -11.79 -25.85 -13.61
C GLY A 716 -12.63 -25.05 -14.61
N VAL A 717 -12.78 -25.58 -15.82
CA VAL A 717 -13.63 -25.06 -16.89
C VAL A 717 -14.60 -26.14 -17.34
N ASP A 718 -15.68 -25.72 -18.03
CA ASP A 718 -16.61 -26.66 -18.63
C ASP A 718 -15.91 -27.54 -19.68
N ALA A 719 -16.38 -28.77 -19.85
CA ALA A 719 -15.81 -29.70 -20.81
C ALA A 719 -15.81 -29.16 -22.26
N SER A 720 -16.78 -28.30 -22.62
CA SER A 720 -16.84 -27.62 -23.90
C SER A 720 -15.76 -26.58 -24.17
N LYS A 721 -14.99 -26.22 -23.14
CA LYS A 721 -13.88 -25.27 -23.20
C LYS A 721 -12.51 -25.94 -23.25
N LEU A 722 -12.48 -27.26 -23.22
CA LEU A 722 -11.24 -28.02 -23.35
C LEU A 722 -10.76 -28.06 -24.80
N ALA A 723 -9.48 -28.35 -25.00
CA ALA A 723 -8.92 -28.59 -26.32
C ALA A 723 -9.63 -29.77 -27.02
N ALA A 724 -9.71 -29.72 -28.35
CA ALA A 724 -10.51 -30.66 -29.14
C ALA A 724 -10.19 -32.15 -28.91
N ASN A 725 -8.93 -32.46 -28.56
CA ASN A 725 -8.44 -33.81 -28.32
C ASN A 725 -8.47 -34.21 -26.83
N SER A 726 -9.15 -33.44 -25.99
CA SER A 726 -9.25 -33.74 -24.57
C SER A 726 -10.29 -34.80 -24.29
N HIS A 727 -9.99 -35.65 -23.32
CA HIS A 727 -10.90 -36.66 -22.80
C HIS A 727 -11.22 -36.31 -21.35
N PHE A 728 -12.44 -35.94 -21.06
CA PHE A 728 -12.89 -35.69 -19.69
C PHE A 728 -14.34 -36.14 -19.53
N THR A 729 -14.55 -36.98 -18.54
CA THR A 729 -15.85 -37.52 -18.19
C THR A 729 -16.30 -36.95 -16.84
N GLU A 730 -17.27 -36.05 -16.86
CA GLU A 730 -17.75 -35.37 -15.64
C GLU A 730 -18.43 -36.31 -14.67
N ASN A 731 -19.09 -37.35 -15.16
CA ASN A 731 -19.77 -38.35 -14.34
C ASN A 731 -19.38 -39.76 -14.77
N ALA A 732 -18.41 -40.31 -14.07
CA ALA A 732 -17.93 -41.67 -14.31
C ALA A 732 -18.64 -42.71 -13.41
N GLY A 733 -19.72 -42.31 -12.75
CA GLY A 733 -20.38 -43.19 -11.77
C GLY A 733 -19.64 -43.22 -10.44
N ASP A 734 -19.95 -44.14 -9.57
CA ASP A 734 -19.50 -44.21 -8.17
C ASP A 734 -18.40 -45.26 -7.92
N ASN A 735 -17.79 -45.81 -8.96
CA ASN A 735 -16.82 -46.90 -8.86
C ASN A 735 -15.40 -46.42 -8.58
N MET A 736 -15.21 -45.60 -7.54
CA MET A 736 -13.90 -45.05 -7.16
C MET A 736 -13.07 -46.09 -6.40
N SER A 737 -11.83 -46.28 -6.85
CA SER A 737 -10.81 -47.04 -6.18
C SER A 737 -9.43 -46.45 -6.51
N ILE A 738 -8.36 -46.88 -5.84
CA ILE A 738 -6.99 -46.42 -6.15
C ILE A 738 -6.65 -46.80 -7.60
N THR A 739 -6.90 -48.01 -8.01
CA THR A 739 -6.62 -48.50 -9.37
C THR A 739 -7.42 -47.76 -10.43
N ASN A 740 -8.72 -47.62 -10.23
CA ASN A 740 -9.59 -46.87 -11.15
C ASN A 740 -9.16 -45.41 -11.26
N ASN A 741 -8.78 -44.83 -10.14
CA ASN A 741 -8.25 -43.47 -10.11
C ASN A 741 -7.01 -43.34 -11.00
N ILE A 742 -5.99 -44.14 -10.80
CA ILE A 742 -4.73 -44.04 -11.52
C ILE A 742 -4.90 -44.35 -13.01
N GLN A 743 -5.71 -45.38 -13.34
CA GLN A 743 -5.96 -45.79 -14.73
C GLN A 743 -6.85 -44.83 -15.50
N ASN A 744 -7.64 -44.01 -14.83
CA ASN A 744 -8.61 -43.11 -15.46
C ASN A 744 -8.46 -41.66 -14.94
N PRO A 745 -7.34 -40.97 -15.28
CA PRO A 745 -7.11 -39.58 -14.87
C PRO A 745 -8.10 -38.58 -15.45
N ASP A 746 -8.82 -38.99 -16.52
CA ASP A 746 -9.89 -38.24 -17.19
C ASP A 746 -11.26 -38.34 -16.52
N LYS A 747 -11.48 -39.28 -15.59
CA LYS A 747 -12.79 -39.59 -15.05
C LYS A 747 -13.00 -38.97 -13.68
N PHE A 748 -14.06 -38.20 -13.56
CA PHE A 748 -14.53 -37.69 -12.29
C PHE A 748 -15.56 -38.67 -11.70
N TYR A 749 -15.25 -39.29 -10.57
CA TYR A 749 -16.14 -40.23 -9.91
C TYR A 749 -17.09 -39.51 -8.96
N ILE A 750 -18.38 -39.79 -9.07
CA ILE A 750 -19.39 -39.18 -8.20
C ILE A 750 -19.57 -40.01 -6.91
N TYR A 751 -20.21 -39.38 -5.92
CA TYR A 751 -20.55 -40.07 -4.67
C TYR A 751 -21.60 -41.16 -4.91
N GLY A 752 -21.34 -42.33 -4.35
CA GLY A 752 -22.27 -43.45 -4.33
C GLY A 752 -22.23 -44.17 -2.98
N SER A 753 -23.26 -44.92 -2.63
CA SER A 753 -23.54 -45.36 -1.28
C SER A 753 -22.58 -46.41 -0.73
N SER A 754 -21.76 -47.09 -1.54
CA SER A 754 -20.95 -48.20 -1.03
C SER A 754 -19.51 -48.27 -1.58
N VAL A 755 -19.20 -47.63 -2.64
CA VAL A 755 -17.95 -47.88 -3.36
C VAL A 755 -16.82 -46.99 -2.95
N TRP A 756 -17.07 -45.75 -2.50
CA TRP A 756 -16.05 -44.89 -1.97
C TRP A 756 -15.38 -45.40 -0.67
N THR A 757 -15.93 -46.41 -0.02
CA THR A 757 -15.31 -47.13 1.11
C THR A 757 -13.97 -47.77 0.71
N ASN A 758 -13.82 -48.21 -0.55
CA ASN A 758 -12.57 -48.76 -1.09
C ASN A 758 -11.48 -47.68 -1.31
N TYR A 759 -11.85 -46.41 -1.16
CA TYR A 759 -10.94 -45.24 -1.25
C TYR A 759 -10.85 -44.47 0.08
N GLY A 760 -11.42 -44.97 1.15
CA GLY A 760 -11.61 -44.26 2.41
C GLY A 760 -10.38 -44.15 3.31
N TYR A 761 -9.17 -44.22 2.75
CA TYR A 761 -7.94 -44.12 3.55
C TYR A 761 -7.71 -42.70 4.04
N TYR A 762 -7.21 -42.57 5.27
CA TYR A 762 -6.94 -41.28 5.89
C TYR A 762 -5.66 -40.62 5.39
N ASN A 763 -4.69 -41.43 4.95
CA ASN A 763 -3.33 -40.97 4.70
C ASN A 763 -2.98 -40.78 3.22
N LEU A 764 -3.96 -40.60 2.34
CA LEU A 764 -3.69 -40.51 0.88
C LEU A 764 -2.80 -39.33 0.50
N TRP A 765 -2.91 -38.18 1.17
CA TRP A 765 -2.06 -37.02 0.94
C TRP A 765 -0.98 -36.78 2.01
N SER A 766 -1.09 -37.44 3.16
CA SER A 766 -0.07 -37.37 4.22
C SER A 766 0.10 -38.74 4.86
N ALA A 767 1.26 -39.35 4.70
CA ALA A 767 1.52 -40.73 5.08
C ALA A 767 1.17 -41.08 6.55
N ASP A 768 1.41 -40.13 7.45
CA ASP A 768 1.16 -40.27 8.89
C ASP A 768 -0.02 -39.41 9.38
N ASN A 769 -0.99 -39.17 8.52
CA ASN A 769 -2.06 -38.24 8.81
C ASN A 769 -2.97 -38.70 9.97
N THR A 770 -3.49 -37.73 10.70
CA THR A 770 -4.49 -37.92 11.76
C THR A 770 -5.77 -37.18 11.39
N VAL A 771 -6.91 -37.77 11.75
CA VAL A 771 -8.22 -37.14 11.60
C VAL A 771 -8.43 -36.02 12.61
N THR A 772 -9.34 -35.10 12.31
CA THR A 772 -9.81 -34.12 13.28
C THR A 772 -10.87 -34.76 14.20
N GLY A 773 -11.07 -34.17 15.38
CA GLY A 773 -12.08 -34.64 16.32
C GLY A 773 -13.50 -34.23 15.99
N GLY A 774 -13.75 -33.25 15.11
CA GLY A 774 -15.09 -32.74 14.83
C GLY A 774 -15.11 -31.50 13.93
N TYR A 775 -16.34 -31.06 13.65
CA TYR A 775 -16.57 -29.81 12.92
C TYR A 775 -15.98 -28.62 13.67
N ASN A 776 -15.42 -27.68 12.95
CA ASN A 776 -14.73 -26.52 13.51
C ASN A 776 -13.48 -26.87 14.35
N GLN A 777 -12.90 -28.03 14.11
CA GLN A 777 -11.65 -28.48 14.73
C GLN A 777 -10.59 -28.74 13.68
N GLY A 778 -9.36 -28.43 14.02
CA GLY A 778 -8.24 -28.61 13.13
C GLY A 778 -6.96 -29.03 13.85
N ASN A 779 -5.93 -29.36 13.09
CA ASN A 779 -4.62 -29.67 13.61
C ASN A 779 -3.51 -29.02 12.73
N ASP A 780 -2.35 -28.86 13.34
CA ASP A 780 -1.10 -28.40 12.71
C ASP A 780 -0.10 -29.56 12.57
N ASN A 781 -0.59 -30.81 12.59
CA ASN A 781 0.28 -31.96 12.44
C ASN A 781 1.10 -31.87 11.14
N PRO A 782 2.37 -32.24 11.14
CA PRO A 782 3.20 -32.22 9.96
C PRO A 782 2.59 -33.10 8.85
N VAL A 783 2.49 -32.55 7.65
CA VAL A 783 2.08 -33.31 6.47
C VAL A 783 3.30 -33.99 5.88
N VAL A 784 3.28 -35.32 5.81
CA VAL A 784 4.31 -36.15 5.16
C VAL A 784 3.83 -36.46 3.74
N LYS A 785 4.34 -35.73 2.76
CA LYS A 785 3.92 -35.80 1.35
C LYS A 785 3.97 -37.22 0.80
N THR A 786 2.89 -37.67 0.20
CA THR A 786 2.76 -39.01 -0.41
C THR A 786 2.91 -38.94 -1.92
N VAL A 787 3.03 -40.10 -2.57
CA VAL A 787 3.03 -40.23 -4.04
C VAL A 787 1.72 -39.78 -4.68
N TYR A 788 0.62 -39.68 -3.91
CA TYR A 788 -0.66 -39.16 -4.42
C TYR A 788 -0.86 -37.66 -4.16
N ASP A 789 0.05 -36.98 -3.48
CA ASP A 789 -0.03 -35.52 -3.29
C ASP A 789 0.11 -34.80 -4.65
N PRO A 790 -0.84 -33.91 -5.02
CA PRO A 790 -0.83 -33.27 -6.33
C PRO A 790 0.22 -32.14 -6.47
N CYS A 791 0.83 -31.69 -5.36
CA CYS A 791 1.62 -30.47 -5.35
C CYS A 791 2.99 -30.62 -6.04
N PRO A 792 3.55 -29.53 -6.59
CA PRO A 792 4.87 -29.49 -7.22
C PRO A 792 6.01 -29.88 -6.27
N VAL A 793 7.21 -30.02 -6.82
CA VAL A 793 8.46 -30.24 -6.06
C VAL A 793 8.67 -29.10 -5.05
N GLY A 794 9.00 -29.45 -3.80
CA GLY A 794 9.23 -28.50 -2.70
C GLY A 794 7.97 -27.96 -2.06
N PHE A 795 6.80 -28.46 -2.48
CA PHE A 795 5.49 -28.10 -1.95
C PHE A 795 4.65 -29.33 -1.65
N LYS A 796 3.69 -29.19 -0.76
CA LYS A 796 2.78 -30.24 -0.31
C LYS A 796 1.39 -29.68 0.00
N MET A 797 0.44 -30.56 0.21
CA MET A 797 -0.88 -30.20 0.73
C MET A 797 -0.77 -29.57 2.13
N PRO A 798 -1.54 -28.54 2.47
CA PRO A 798 -1.51 -27.93 3.79
C PRO A 798 -2.21 -28.77 4.85
N ALA A 799 -1.82 -28.57 6.13
CA ALA A 799 -2.65 -28.96 7.28
C ALA A 799 -3.92 -28.08 7.31
N ASN A 800 -5.00 -28.52 7.92
CA ASN A 800 -6.23 -27.75 7.90
C ASN A 800 -6.16 -26.48 8.76
N ASN A 801 -5.36 -26.45 9.84
CA ASN A 801 -5.10 -25.22 10.58
C ASN A 801 -4.34 -24.14 9.76
N ALA A 802 -3.74 -24.49 8.63
CA ALA A 802 -3.07 -23.51 7.77
C ALA A 802 -3.98 -22.35 7.32
N PHE A 803 -5.29 -22.58 7.29
CA PHE A 803 -6.28 -21.57 6.87
C PHE A 803 -6.88 -20.76 8.03
N THR A 804 -6.62 -21.11 9.30
CA THR A 804 -7.30 -20.49 10.45
C THR A 804 -6.97 -19.00 10.63
N GLY A 805 -5.87 -18.52 10.06
CA GLY A 805 -5.53 -17.09 10.04
C GLY A 805 -6.45 -16.23 9.16
N PHE A 806 -7.34 -16.83 8.36
CA PHE A 806 -8.25 -16.10 7.46
C PHE A 806 -9.53 -15.63 8.16
N THR A 807 -9.71 -15.99 9.43
CA THR A 807 -10.67 -15.37 10.34
C THR A 807 -9.95 -14.86 11.59
N THR A 808 -10.48 -13.84 12.21
CA THR A 808 -9.88 -13.24 13.43
C THR A 808 -10.02 -14.17 14.64
N THR A 809 -10.99 -15.07 14.61
CA THR A 809 -11.28 -16.07 15.67
C THR A 809 -10.56 -17.41 15.44
N GLY A 810 -10.06 -17.67 14.25
CA GLY A 810 -9.53 -18.97 13.84
C GLY A 810 -10.61 -20.03 13.58
N LEU A 811 -11.88 -19.67 13.68
CA LEU A 811 -13.04 -20.55 13.55
C LEU A 811 -13.88 -20.18 12.33
N ASN A 812 -14.81 -21.06 11.97
CA ASN A 812 -15.79 -20.84 10.91
C ASN A 812 -16.70 -19.65 11.28
N SER A 813 -16.88 -18.70 10.37
CA SER A 813 -17.69 -17.51 10.60
C SER A 813 -18.45 -17.07 9.36
N THR A 814 -19.67 -16.62 9.58
CA THR A 814 -20.51 -15.89 8.60
C THR A 814 -20.55 -14.39 8.90
N SER A 815 -19.79 -13.93 9.89
CA SER A 815 -19.70 -12.50 10.25
C SER A 815 -18.60 -11.83 9.43
N GLN A 816 -18.96 -10.80 8.67
CA GLN A 816 -17.99 -10.01 7.90
C GLN A 816 -16.92 -9.35 8.79
N SER A 817 -17.27 -9.00 10.04
CA SER A 817 -16.33 -8.41 11.01
C SER A 817 -15.23 -9.37 11.47
N GLU A 818 -15.45 -10.67 11.33
CA GLU A 818 -14.49 -11.71 11.68
C GLU A 818 -13.64 -12.18 10.49
N MET A 819 -13.97 -11.74 9.28
CA MET A 819 -13.18 -12.07 8.10
C MET A 819 -11.86 -11.29 8.12
N ASN A 820 -10.75 -11.98 7.95
CA ASN A 820 -9.43 -11.36 7.89
C ASN A 820 -9.04 -11.03 6.45
N VAL A 821 -9.82 -10.13 5.81
CA VAL A 821 -9.68 -9.74 4.40
C VAL A 821 -9.25 -8.28 4.27
N ASP A 822 -8.59 -7.96 3.16
CA ASP A 822 -8.24 -6.60 2.80
C ASP A 822 -9.39 -5.93 2.03
N GLY A 823 -9.73 -4.71 2.44
CA GLY A 823 -10.83 -3.94 1.88
C GLY A 823 -12.19 -4.33 2.46
N THR A 824 -13.23 -3.99 1.71
CA THR A 824 -14.61 -4.36 2.06
C THR A 824 -14.91 -5.77 1.58
N SER A 825 -15.65 -6.52 2.38
CA SER A 825 -16.13 -7.88 2.03
C SER A 825 -17.42 -7.84 1.20
N ASP A 826 -17.73 -6.70 0.56
CA ASP A 826 -18.90 -6.58 -0.30
C ASP A 826 -18.78 -7.43 -1.58
N TRP A 827 -19.94 -7.72 -2.14
CA TRP A 827 -20.07 -8.54 -3.35
C TRP A 827 -19.24 -8.00 -4.53
N GLN A 828 -19.23 -6.68 -4.75
CA GLN A 828 -18.52 -6.09 -5.89
C GLN A 828 -17.01 -6.23 -5.78
N THR A 829 -16.47 -5.97 -4.61
CA THR A 829 -15.03 -6.16 -4.33
C THR A 829 -14.63 -7.61 -4.49
N PHE A 830 -15.44 -8.54 -3.97
CA PHE A 830 -15.23 -9.97 -4.12
C PHE A 830 -15.23 -10.40 -5.60
N GLN A 831 -16.19 -9.92 -6.40
CA GLN A 831 -16.25 -10.21 -7.83
C GLN A 831 -15.05 -9.65 -8.60
N ASN A 832 -14.63 -8.42 -8.31
CA ASN A 832 -13.48 -7.78 -8.96
C ASN A 832 -12.16 -8.50 -8.68
N ASN A 833 -12.01 -9.02 -7.47
CA ASN A 833 -10.84 -9.80 -7.05
C ASN A 833 -10.94 -11.28 -7.42
N PHE A 834 -12.10 -11.70 -7.91
CA PHE A 834 -12.43 -13.11 -8.12
C PHE A 834 -12.15 -13.97 -6.87
N GLY A 835 -12.57 -13.48 -5.71
CA GLY A 835 -12.32 -14.09 -4.41
C GLY A 835 -11.88 -13.09 -3.34
N HIS A 836 -11.16 -13.56 -2.35
CA HIS A 836 -10.66 -12.72 -1.27
C HIS A 836 -9.16 -12.51 -1.32
N ASN A 837 -8.74 -11.29 -0.98
CA ASN A 837 -7.39 -10.98 -0.55
C ASN A 837 -7.34 -11.11 0.96
N PHE A 838 -6.87 -12.25 1.47
CA PHE A 838 -6.73 -12.45 2.91
C PHE A 838 -5.48 -11.79 3.44
N TRP A 839 -5.57 -11.17 4.61
CA TRP A 839 -4.37 -10.74 5.33
C TRP A 839 -3.53 -11.94 5.75
N THR A 840 -2.22 -11.83 5.58
CA THR A 840 -1.28 -12.92 5.86
C THR A 840 -0.92 -13.05 7.35
N ASN A 841 -1.29 -12.05 8.14
CA ASN A 841 -1.04 -12.01 9.59
C ASN A 841 -2.00 -11.03 10.28
N SER A 842 -2.00 -11.06 11.60
CA SER A 842 -2.81 -10.15 12.43
C SER A 842 -2.40 -8.68 12.35
N SER A 843 -1.16 -8.40 11.94
CA SER A 843 -0.66 -7.03 11.75
C SER A 843 -1.05 -6.41 10.40
N LYS A 844 -1.72 -7.16 9.52
CA LYS A 844 -2.27 -6.71 8.24
C LYS A 844 -1.23 -6.03 7.33
N THR A 845 -0.05 -6.65 7.21
CA THR A 845 1.08 -6.06 6.48
C THR A 845 1.18 -6.51 5.01
N ALA A 846 0.58 -7.63 4.66
CA ALA A 846 0.57 -8.19 3.31
C ALA A 846 -0.67 -9.06 3.10
N THR A 847 -1.02 -9.30 1.85
CA THR A 847 -2.17 -10.13 1.48
C THR A 847 -1.81 -11.31 0.59
N ILE A 848 -2.69 -12.29 0.59
CA ILE A 848 -2.68 -13.43 -0.32
C ILE A 848 -4.05 -13.57 -0.96
N ASN A 849 -4.11 -13.61 -2.29
CA ASN A 849 -5.38 -13.79 -3.00
C ASN A 849 -5.73 -15.27 -3.09
N PHE A 850 -6.94 -15.64 -2.68
CA PHE A 850 -7.54 -16.95 -2.90
C PHE A 850 -8.71 -16.79 -3.88
N PRO A 851 -8.58 -17.32 -5.12
CA PRO A 851 -9.65 -17.28 -6.11
C PRO A 851 -10.90 -18.05 -5.68
N ALA A 852 -12.06 -17.53 -6.03
CA ALA A 852 -13.35 -18.21 -5.91
C ALA A 852 -13.50 -19.26 -7.02
N SER A 853 -12.75 -20.34 -6.93
CA SER A 853 -12.58 -21.35 -7.97
C SER A 853 -13.84 -22.19 -8.24
N GLY A 854 -14.86 -22.07 -7.40
CA GLY A 854 -16.00 -22.98 -7.44
C GLY A 854 -15.62 -24.40 -7.06
N LEU A 855 -16.44 -25.34 -7.45
CA LEU A 855 -16.26 -26.76 -7.21
C LEU A 855 -16.79 -27.62 -8.36
N ARG A 856 -16.34 -28.89 -8.41
CA ARG A 856 -17.07 -29.95 -9.13
C ARG A 856 -17.94 -30.72 -8.17
N SER A 857 -19.23 -30.85 -8.53
CA SER A 857 -20.25 -31.44 -7.68
C SER A 857 -20.03 -32.93 -7.49
N TYR A 858 -20.15 -33.40 -6.28
CA TYR A 858 -20.04 -34.81 -5.96
C TYR A 858 -21.22 -35.67 -6.45
N TYR A 859 -22.34 -35.04 -6.87
CA TYR A 859 -23.49 -35.76 -7.40
C TYR A 859 -23.42 -36.04 -8.90
N GLY A 860 -22.83 -35.15 -9.67
CA GLY A 860 -22.85 -35.26 -11.13
C GLY A 860 -21.57 -34.78 -11.82
N GLY A 861 -20.56 -34.29 -11.06
CA GLY A 861 -19.32 -33.81 -11.61
C GLY A 861 -19.38 -32.41 -12.24
N SER A 862 -20.56 -31.81 -12.31
CA SER A 862 -20.75 -30.49 -12.92
C SER A 862 -19.97 -29.40 -12.18
N LEU A 863 -19.44 -28.46 -12.94
CA LEU A 863 -18.72 -27.29 -12.41
C LEU A 863 -19.72 -26.21 -11.98
N ILE A 864 -19.69 -25.81 -10.71
CA ILE A 864 -20.60 -24.83 -10.14
C ILE A 864 -19.87 -23.83 -9.22
N TYR A 865 -20.48 -22.68 -9.00
CA TYR A 865 -20.04 -21.61 -8.10
C TYR A 865 -18.70 -20.93 -8.46
N VAL A 866 -18.23 -21.08 -9.69
CA VAL A 866 -17.04 -20.36 -10.15
C VAL A 866 -17.27 -18.84 -10.09
N GLY A 867 -16.37 -18.12 -9.43
CA GLY A 867 -16.50 -16.69 -9.16
C GLY A 867 -17.37 -16.34 -7.96
N ASN A 868 -18.07 -17.30 -7.37
CA ASN A 868 -18.97 -17.07 -6.24
C ASN A 868 -18.43 -17.64 -4.91
N ASN A 869 -17.77 -18.80 -4.97
CA ASN A 869 -17.31 -19.48 -3.77
C ASN A 869 -15.91 -20.07 -3.96
N GLY A 870 -15.09 -20.02 -2.92
CA GLY A 870 -13.81 -20.71 -2.85
C GLY A 870 -13.85 -21.96 -1.99
N TYR A 871 -13.27 -23.05 -2.49
CA TYR A 871 -13.17 -24.34 -1.81
C TYR A 871 -11.74 -24.85 -1.97
N TYR A 872 -11.03 -25.07 -0.86
CA TYR A 872 -9.63 -25.48 -0.88
C TYR A 872 -9.37 -26.63 0.08
N TRP A 873 -8.96 -27.78 -0.47
CA TRP A 873 -8.63 -28.94 0.34
C TRP A 873 -7.43 -28.70 1.26
N SER A 874 -7.48 -29.30 2.45
CA SER A 874 -6.29 -29.62 3.24
C SER A 874 -5.90 -31.09 3.05
N ALA A 875 -4.77 -31.52 3.60
CA ALA A 875 -4.38 -32.91 3.63
C ALA A 875 -5.15 -33.73 4.69
N VAL A 876 -5.89 -33.07 5.58
CA VAL A 876 -6.47 -33.69 6.78
C VAL A 876 -7.85 -34.25 6.46
N PRO A 877 -8.09 -35.56 6.67
CA PRO A 877 -9.43 -36.14 6.60
C PRO A 877 -10.20 -35.82 7.88
N PHE A 878 -11.53 -35.78 7.76
CA PHE A 878 -12.40 -35.83 8.92
C PHE A 878 -12.73 -37.29 9.29
N ASP A 879 -13.09 -38.08 8.28
CA ASP A 879 -13.38 -39.49 8.37
C ASP A 879 -13.09 -40.21 7.03
N ALA A 880 -13.53 -41.46 6.87
CA ALA A 880 -13.36 -42.22 5.64
C ALA A 880 -14.09 -41.63 4.43
N PHE A 881 -15.11 -40.79 4.65
CA PHE A 881 -15.98 -40.24 3.61
C PHE A 881 -15.76 -38.74 3.38
N ASN A 882 -15.23 -38.01 4.37
CA ASN A 882 -15.13 -36.57 4.37
C ASN A 882 -13.70 -36.14 4.57
N GLY A 883 -13.35 -35.02 3.88
CA GLY A 883 -12.09 -34.28 4.03
C GLY A 883 -12.33 -32.89 4.61
N CYS A 884 -11.28 -32.32 5.20
CA CYS A 884 -11.28 -30.95 5.73
C CYS A 884 -10.85 -29.96 4.67
N TYR A 885 -11.51 -28.81 4.65
CA TYR A 885 -11.21 -27.76 3.66
C TYR A 885 -11.53 -26.35 4.17
N LEU A 886 -10.99 -25.36 3.49
CA LEU A 886 -11.39 -23.96 3.59
C LEU A 886 -12.56 -23.69 2.66
N TYR A 887 -13.59 -23.03 3.17
CA TYR A 887 -14.70 -22.46 2.40
C TYR A 887 -14.74 -20.94 2.59
N PHE A 888 -15.10 -20.22 1.53
CA PHE A 888 -15.47 -18.82 1.62
C PHE A 888 -16.36 -18.38 0.46
N ASP A 889 -17.15 -17.35 0.73
CA ASP A 889 -17.88 -16.54 -0.25
C ASP A 889 -17.82 -15.06 0.16
N SER A 890 -18.58 -14.17 -0.48
CA SER A 890 -18.59 -12.75 -0.12
C SER A 890 -19.17 -12.47 1.26
N GLY A 891 -19.87 -13.40 1.88
CA GLY A 891 -20.55 -13.25 3.17
C GLY A 891 -19.87 -13.94 4.34
N GLY A 892 -18.93 -14.84 4.11
CA GLY A 892 -18.34 -15.64 5.17
C GLY A 892 -17.04 -16.34 4.81
N VAL A 893 -16.28 -16.70 5.84
CA VAL A 893 -15.05 -17.50 5.74
C VAL A 893 -15.09 -18.62 6.78
N SER A 894 -14.91 -19.83 6.33
CA SER A 894 -14.96 -21.03 7.14
C SER A 894 -13.70 -21.87 6.91
N PRO A 895 -12.64 -21.68 7.71
CA PRO A 895 -11.36 -22.36 7.51
C PRO A 895 -11.37 -23.85 7.89
N LEU A 896 -12.38 -24.32 8.64
CA LEU A 896 -12.41 -25.64 9.26
C LEU A 896 -13.75 -26.35 8.99
N VAL A 897 -14.10 -26.50 7.71
CA VAL A 897 -15.28 -27.26 7.30
C VAL A 897 -14.92 -28.64 6.76
N ILE A 898 -15.91 -29.48 6.67
CA ILE A 898 -15.80 -30.85 6.19
C ILE A 898 -16.81 -31.11 5.07
N ASN A 899 -16.41 -31.88 4.07
CA ASN A 899 -17.34 -32.35 3.07
C ASN A 899 -16.88 -33.65 2.40
N SER A 900 -17.78 -34.26 1.63
CA SER A 900 -17.52 -35.49 0.89
C SER A 900 -16.26 -35.40 0.07
N ARG A 901 -15.38 -36.40 0.16
CA ARG A 901 -14.18 -36.57 -0.63
C ARG A 901 -14.39 -36.60 -2.14
N ALA A 902 -15.64 -36.93 -2.54
CA ALA A 902 -16.04 -36.98 -3.94
C ALA A 902 -16.16 -35.58 -4.59
N TYR A 903 -16.25 -34.51 -3.81
CA TYR A 903 -16.15 -33.15 -4.40
C TYR A 903 -14.77 -32.89 -5.04
N GLY A 904 -14.80 -32.15 -6.11
CA GLY A 904 -13.59 -31.56 -6.68
C GLY A 904 -13.39 -30.15 -6.16
N PHE A 905 -12.35 -29.92 -5.34
CA PHE A 905 -11.98 -28.62 -4.80
C PHE A 905 -10.58 -28.21 -5.27
N ALA A 906 -10.30 -26.94 -5.18
CA ALA A 906 -8.99 -26.39 -5.50
C ALA A 906 -7.92 -26.79 -4.47
N VAL A 907 -6.65 -26.63 -4.85
CA VAL A 907 -5.49 -26.85 -4.00
C VAL A 907 -4.66 -25.59 -3.95
N ARG A 908 -4.26 -25.21 -2.75
CA ARG A 908 -3.25 -24.18 -2.51
C ARG A 908 -2.10 -24.81 -1.73
N ALA A 909 -1.00 -25.05 -2.42
CA ALA A 909 0.13 -25.75 -1.84
C ALA A 909 0.89 -24.89 -0.81
N VAL A 910 1.48 -25.57 0.19
CA VAL A 910 2.43 -24.96 1.13
C VAL A 910 3.81 -25.55 0.93
N SER A 911 4.88 -24.83 1.30
CA SER A 911 6.24 -25.36 1.21
C SER A 911 6.43 -26.60 2.11
N GLU A 912 7.25 -27.51 1.67
CA GLU A 912 7.65 -28.69 2.47
C GLU A 912 8.48 -28.32 3.70
#